data_8a985fde1797e9f91bac8ee7ac0671b7
#
_entry.id   8a985fde1797e9f91bac8ee7ac0671b7
#
_cell.length_a   1.000
_cell.length_b   1.000
_cell.length_c   1.000
_cell.angle_alpha   90.00
_cell.angle_beta   90.00
_cell.angle_gamma   90.00
#
_symmetry.space_group_name_H-M   'P 1'
#
loop_
_entity.id
_entity.type
_entity.pdbx_description
1 polymer ?
#
loop_
_entity_poly.entity_id
_entity_poly.type
_entity_poly.pdbx_seq_one_letter_code
_entity_poly.pdbx_strand_id
1 'polypeptide(L)'
;RRQRQMCIRDSTDYLYVLPVDSVADEPLRVRYNVPQINDEFAETCGLLWRHAQINLLDVAVDGAGVLTPSFIILEPDYLLDISSLAECFREYGHHPANYMLARLQMPDNTRPLLLGNIANLFLDEWIHAESEPDYLECMKKAFRSYPIELAACADLRDREKEREFFADCKRHFDNIRQTVTDTFRASGYELDKTDAVLEPSYICEALGLQGRLDYMQRDMSSFIEMKSGKADEYAIRGKVEPKENNRVQMLLYQAVLEYAMGKEHHRVKPYLLYTRYPLLYPARPSWAMLRRVMDVRNRIVANEYGIQLRNSLQYTAERLRDIAPGTLNERQLDNTLWKRYLYPSIDAVTQKIHALSPLEQSYFYALYNFITKELYTSKSGDVEYEGRTGASALWLATLEEKSENGEILYDLAIRQNCAADIHKPYLLLERTHTDIDTLPNFRQGDAIVLYERNVSEDNVTNKMVFKGNIEEISDCNIRIRLRAAQQNVRVLPMESRYAIEHDYMDTSFRCMYWGLSAFLSATKDRRDLLLNQRKPEFDTALNGAISAAADDFVRITLKAQAAKDYFLLVGPPGTGKTSRALRSMVEAFYREGKEILLLSYTNRAVDEICKMLTAITPEVDFIRIGSELSCDGVYRPHLIENVLEPCSTRREVQERMARCRIFVGTVATLSGKTELFRLKTFDVALIDEATQILEPQLLGLLCMRGVTGGNAIGKFVLIGDHKQLPAVVLQSSEQSEIQDEGLRGIGLHNLKDSLFERLYRNAISPVSYTHLTLPTKA
;
A
#
# COMPACT_ATOMS: atom_id res chain seq x y z
N ARG A 1 -6.37 21.12 20.80
CA ARG A 1 -7.82 21.28 20.56
C ARG A 1 -8.07 21.38 19.06
N ARG A 2 -9.00 20.61 18.54
CA ARG A 2 -9.40 20.64 17.12
C ARG A 2 -10.13 21.93 16.82
N GLN A 3 -9.88 22.48 15.65
CA GLN A 3 -10.53 23.71 15.21
C GLN A 3 -10.93 23.57 13.74
N ARG A 4 -12.24 23.49 13.44
CA ARG A 4 -12.79 23.65 12.08
C ARG A 4 -12.98 25.13 11.79
N GLN A 5 -12.70 25.56 10.53
CA GLN A 5 -12.45 26.95 10.37
C GLN A 5 -12.97 27.67 9.17
N MET A 6 -13.21 28.91 9.43
CA MET A 6 -13.22 29.95 8.42
C MET A 6 -11.86 30.66 8.48
N CYS A 7 -10.88 30.24 7.68
CA CYS A 7 -9.63 30.97 7.51
C CYS A 7 -9.88 32.15 6.57
N ILE A 8 -9.88 33.36 7.09
CA ILE A 8 -9.79 34.59 6.28
C ILE A 8 -8.38 35.13 6.51
N ARG A 9 -7.57 35.17 5.46
CA ARG A 9 -6.28 35.82 5.47
C ARG A 9 -6.52 37.33 5.30
N ASP A 10 -6.26 38.11 6.33
CA ASP A 10 -6.42 39.60 6.27
C ASP A 10 -5.09 40.30 5.99
N SER A 11 -3.96 39.66 6.34
CA SER A 11 -2.63 40.24 6.18
C SER A 11 -1.58 39.16 6.00
N THR A 12 -0.32 39.55 5.79
CA THR A 12 0.81 38.61 5.67
C THR A 12 1.14 37.85 6.96
N ASP A 13 0.54 38.21 8.12
CA ASP A 13 0.98 37.70 9.42
C ASP A 13 -0.11 37.10 10.32
N TYR A 14 -1.40 37.16 9.91
CA TYR A 14 -2.53 36.74 10.73
C TYR A 14 -3.52 35.85 10.00
N LEU A 15 -4.04 34.86 10.74
CA LEU A 15 -5.18 34.02 10.36
C LEU A 15 -6.30 34.22 11.37
N TYR A 16 -7.54 34.03 10.93
CA TYR A 16 -8.71 34.01 11.80
C TYR A 16 -9.29 32.60 11.84
N VAL A 17 -9.48 32.07 13.04
CA VAL A 17 -9.83 30.67 13.28
C VAL A 17 -11.02 30.54 14.21
N LEU A 18 -11.97 29.63 13.86
CA LEU A 18 -13.10 29.26 14.71
C LEU A 18 -12.82 27.95 15.44
N PRO A 19 -12.85 27.89 16.78
CA PRO A 19 -12.72 26.64 17.53
C PRO A 19 -13.88 25.70 17.23
N VAL A 20 -13.62 24.39 17.09
CA VAL A 20 -14.65 23.37 16.80
C VAL A 20 -15.71 23.29 17.91
N ASP A 21 -15.29 23.47 19.19
CA ASP A 21 -16.12 23.23 20.36
C ASP A 21 -16.66 24.52 21.01
N SER A 22 -16.52 25.69 20.34
CA SER A 22 -16.96 26.94 20.94
C SER A 22 -18.34 27.35 20.47
N VAL A 23 -19.18 27.76 21.42
CA VAL A 23 -20.48 28.41 21.19
C VAL A 23 -20.28 29.87 20.70
N ALA A 24 -19.06 30.35 20.72
CA ALA A 24 -18.74 31.74 20.33
C ALA A 24 -18.50 31.85 18.82
N ASP A 25 -19.30 32.67 18.14
CA ASP A 25 -19.16 32.99 16.71
C ASP A 25 -17.98 33.94 16.42
N GLU A 26 -17.19 34.29 17.42
CA GLU A 26 -16.05 35.19 17.25
C GLU A 26 -14.77 34.44 16.90
N PRO A 27 -14.17 34.72 15.72
CA PRO A 27 -12.93 34.07 15.30
C PRO A 27 -11.75 34.50 16.16
N LEU A 28 -10.94 33.54 16.56
CA LEU A 28 -9.68 33.78 17.24
C LEU A 28 -8.62 34.23 16.26
N ARG A 29 -7.79 35.19 16.68
CA ARG A 29 -6.69 35.71 15.88
C ARG A 29 -5.43 34.91 16.12
N VAL A 30 -4.86 34.36 15.07
CA VAL A 30 -3.64 33.54 15.11
C VAL A 30 -2.52 34.23 14.35
N ARG A 31 -1.40 34.45 15.03
CA ARG A 31 -0.22 35.05 14.43
C ARG A 31 0.70 33.96 13.88
N TYR A 32 1.09 34.09 12.62
CA TYR A 32 2.06 33.20 11.97
C TYR A 32 3.20 34.04 11.35
N ASN A 33 4.18 33.40 10.72
CA ASN A 33 5.36 34.04 10.15
C ASN A 33 6.22 34.79 11.20
N VAL A 34 6.23 34.27 12.43
CA VAL A 34 7.06 34.83 13.52
C VAL A 34 8.44 34.16 13.47
N PRO A 35 9.53 34.95 13.28
CA PRO A 35 10.88 34.40 13.17
C PRO A 35 11.24 33.46 14.31
N GLN A 36 11.81 32.30 14.00
CA GLN A 36 12.24 31.24 14.91
C GLN A 36 11.12 30.53 15.72
N ILE A 37 9.86 30.94 15.55
CA ILE A 37 8.70 30.30 16.19
C ILE A 37 7.88 29.50 15.18
N ASN A 38 7.42 30.14 14.09
CA ASN A 38 6.54 29.51 13.11
C ASN A 38 6.64 30.10 11.69
N ASP A 39 7.75 30.77 11.39
CA ASP A 39 8.02 31.35 10.08
C ASP A 39 8.15 30.30 8.96
N GLU A 40 8.45 29.04 9.30
CA GLU A 40 8.46 27.93 8.35
C GLU A 40 7.07 27.66 7.73
N PHE A 41 5.97 28.01 8.43
CA PHE A 41 4.60 27.80 7.94
C PHE A 41 4.04 28.92 7.05
N ALA A 42 4.86 29.88 6.63
CA ALA A 42 4.41 30.95 5.75
C ALA A 42 3.83 30.44 4.42
N GLU A 43 4.45 29.40 3.83
CA GLU A 43 3.95 28.74 2.61
C GLU A 43 2.63 27.99 2.89
N THR A 44 2.55 27.20 3.97
CA THR A 44 1.33 26.54 4.42
C THR A 44 0.18 27.53 4.53
N CYS A 45 0.38 28.65 5.24
CA CYS A 45 -0.65 29.67 5.43
C CYS A 45 -1.08 30.33 4.12
N GLY A 46 -0.17 30.42 3.13
CA GLY A 46 -0.48 30.91 1.78
C GLY A 46 -1.38 29.96 0.97
N LEU A 47 -1.42 28.68 1.30
CA LEU A 47 -2.19 27.65 0.62
C LEU A 47 -3.55 27.36 1.26
N LEU A 48 -3.85 27.94 2.44
CA LEU A 48 -5.10 27.68 3.15
C LEU A 48 -6.33 28.14 2.32
N TRP A 49 -7.38 27.36 2.41
CA TRP A 49 -8.69 27.66 1.82
C TRP A 49 -9.73 27.93 2.92
N ARG A 50 -10.86 28.47 2.52
CA ARG A 50 -11.97 28.70 3.45
C ARG A 50 -12.49 27.37 3.98
N HIS A 51 -12.65 27.27 5.30
CA HIS A 51 -13.04 26.06 6.02
C HIS A 51 -11.96 24.94 6.06
N ALA A 52 -10.69 25.25 5.75
CA ALA A 52 -9.60 24.32 6.02
C ALA A 52 -9.55 23.97 7.50
N GLN A 53 -9.39 22.70 7.81
CA GLN A 53 -9.20 22.23 9.20
C GLN A 53 -7.72 22.36 9.58
N ILE A 54 -7.44 22.94 10.75
CA ILE A 54 -6.06 23.04 11.26
C ILE A 54 -5.97 22.67 12.74
N ASN A 55 -4.87 22.03 13.14
CA ASN A 55 -4.47 21.94 14.54
C ASN A 55 -3.40 23.01 14.83
N LEU A 56 -3.52 23.67 15.97
CA LEU A 56 -2.53 24.60 16.50
C LEU A 56 -1.91 23.96 17.75
N LEU A 57 -0.57 23.74 17.72
CA LEU A 57 0.12 23.08 18.84
C LEU A 57 1.11 24.05 19.47
N ASP A 58 1.35 23.86 20.78
CA ASP A 58 2.27 24.68 21.61
C ASP A 58 2.00 26.18 21.47
N VAL A 59 0.76 26.54 21.79
CA VAL A 59 0.21 27.89 21.55
C VAL A 59 0.55 28.81 22.72
N ALA A 60 1.28 29.89 22.46
CA ALA A 60 1.39 31.03 23.35
C ALA A 60 0.24 32.02 23.11
N VAL A 61 -0.30 32.61 24.17
CA VAL A 61 -1.38 33.59 24.11
C VAL A 61 -0.86 34.90 24.71
N ASP A 62 -0.96 36.01 23.98
CA ASP A 62 -0.56 37.31 24.46
C ASP A 62 -1.68 38.04 25.26
N GLY A 63 -1.34 39.19 25.83
CA GLY A 63 -2.29 39.99 26.63
C GLY A 63 -3.52 40.52 25.84
N ALA A 64 -3.51 40.46 24.51
CA ALA A 64 -4.61 40.84 23.63
C ALA A 64 -5.41 39.61 23.13
N GLY A 65 -5.09 38.38 23.62
CA GLY A 65 -5.74 37.16 23.25
C GLY A 65 -5.33 36.62 21.88
N VAL A 66 -4.22 37.11 21.30
CA VAL A 66 -3.68 36.60 20.04
C VAL A 66 -2.91 35.30 20.28
N LEU A 67 -3.23 34.28 19.49
CA LEU A 67 -2.59 32.98 19.55
C LEU A 67 -1.32 32.95 18.68
N THR A 68 -0.22 32.46 19.22
CA THR A 68 1.02 32.23 18.47
C THR A 68 1.42 30.76 18.64
N PRO A 69 1.04 29.88 17.69
CA PRO A 69 1.37 28.46 17.76
C PRO A 69 2.83 28.21 17.31
N SER A 70 3.46 27.18 17.85
CA SER A 70 4.74 26.66 17.34
C SER A 70 4.53 25.77 16.11
N PHE A 71 3.37 25.09 16.00
CA PHE A 71 3.03 24.25 14.86
C PHE A 71 1.62 24.57 14.36
N ILE A 72 1.50 24.54 13.04
CA ILE A 72 0.23 24.65 12.29
C ILE A 72 0.13 23.39 11.44
N ILE A 73 -0.87 22.55 11.70
CA ILE A 73 -1.06 21.27 10.99
C ILE A 73 -2.36 21.35 10.17
N LEU A 74 -2.23 21.31 8.86
CA LEU A 74 -3.35 21.39 7.92
C LEU A 74 -4.00 20.03 7.73
N GLU A 75 -5.35 19.96 7.77
CA GLU A 75 -6.14 18.75 7.60
C GLU A 75 -5.50 17.55 8.36
N PRO A 76 -5.50 17.61 9.70
CA PRO A 76 -4.80 16.63 10.52
C PRO A 76 -5.37 15.22 10.39
N ASP A 77 -6.63 15.09 9.99
CA ASP A 77 -7.29 13.79 9.79
C ASP A 77 -6.80 13.07 8.51
N TYR A 78 -6.11 13.76 7.59
CA TYR A 78 -5.40 13.14 6.49
C TYR A 78 -4.00 12.70 6.95
N LEU A 79 -3.91 11.48 7.47
CA LEU A 79 -2.64 10.95 7.98
C LEU A 79 -1.65 10.66 6.86
N LEU A 80 -0.40 11.11 7.02
CA LEU A 80 0.74 10.70 6.20
C LEU A 80 1.59 9.66 6.94
N ASP A 81 2.09 8.67 6.19
CA ASP A 81 3.09 7.75 6.73
C ASP A 81 4.41 8.47 6.98
N ILE A 82 4.97 8.27 8.17
CA ILE A 82 6.24 8.85 8.59
C ILE A 82 7.36 8.56 7.59
N SER A 83 7.47 7.31 7.12
CA SER A 83 8.49 6.93 6.15
C SER A 83 8.30 7.64 4.80
N SER A 84 7.04 7.77 4.32
CA SER A 84 6.74 8.46 3.06
C SER A 84 7.04 9.96 3.14
N LEU A 85 6.77 10.60 4.26
CA LEU A 85 7.11 12.00 4.50
C LEU A 85 8.62 12.20 4.61
N ALA A 86 9.32 11.34 5.35
CA ALA A 86 10.78 11.40 5.49
C ALA A 86 11.48 11.25 4.13
N GLU A 87 10.97 10.42 3.23
CA GLU A 87 11.50 10.24 1.88
C GLU A 87 11.36 11.50 0.98
N CYS A 88 10.61 12.51 1.40
CA CYS A 88 10.61 13.82 0.72
C CYS A 88 11.86 14.66 1.02
N PHE A 89 12.65 14.27 2.03
CA PHE A 89 13.88 14.96 2.46
C PHE A 89 15.09 14.30 1.80
N ARG A 90 15.34 14.72 0.57
CA ARG A 90 16.43 14.19 -0.27
C ARG A 90 17.65 15.11 -0.23
N GLU A 91 18.79 14.56 -0.61
CA GLU A 91 20.04 15.32 -0.72
C GLU A 91 19.93 16.54 -1.65
N TYR A 92 19.02 16.49 -2.64
CA TYR A 92 18.80 17.53 -3.63
C TYR A 92 17.73 18.56 -3.26
N GLY A 93 16.91 18.30 -2.23
CA GLY A 93 15.85 19.23 -1.80
C GLY A 93 14.78 18.56 -0.93
N HIS A 94 13.83 19.38 -0.48
CA HIS A 94 12.74 19.00 0.42
C HIS A 94 11.35 19.21 -0.22
N HIS A 95 11.27 19.07 -1.52
CA HIS A 95 10.07 19.44 -2.28
C HIS A 95 8.93 18.42 -2.09
N PRO A 96 7.66 18.86 -1.87
CA PRO A 96 6.51 17.97 -1.66
C PRO A 96 6.20 17.06 -2.88
N ALA A 97 6.61 17.44 -4.09
CA ALA A 97 6.43 16.60 -5.28
C ALA A 97 7.24 15.29 -5.24
N ASN A 98 8.22 15.14 -4.34
CA ASN A 98 8.86 13.86 -4.07
C ASN A 98 7.85 12.80 -3.60
N TYR A 99 6.78 13.21 -2.91
CA TYR A 99 5.69 12.31 -2.50
C TYR A 99 4.93 11.74 -3.71
N MET A 100 4.63 12.58 -4.71
CA MET A 100 3.98 12.14 -5.95
C MET A 100 4.92 11.30 -6.82
N LEU A 101 6.21 11.68 -6.89
CA LEU A 101 7.23 10.90 -7.59
C LEU A 101 7.33 9.48 -7.03
N ALA A 102 7.36 9.32 -5.71
CA ALA A 102 7.45 8.01 -5.06
C ALA A 102 6.25 7.10 -5.39
N ARG A 103 5.04 7.65 -5.53
CA ARG A 103 3.83 6.90 -5.94
C ARG A 103 3.93 6.34 -7.36
N LEU A 104 4.62 7.03 -8.26
CA LEU A 104 4.80 6.63 -9.66
C LEU A 104 6.05 5.76 -9.88
N GLN A 105 6.84 5.53 -8.86
CA GLN A 105 7.99 4.62 -8.90
C GLN A 105 7.57 3.24 -8.42
N MET A 106 7.46 2.29 -9.35
CA MET A 106 7.23 0.89 -8.98
C MET A 106 8.46 0.35 -8.25
N PRO A 107 8.26 -0.45 -7.19
CA PRO A 107 9.37 -1.08 -6.50
C PRO A 107 10.09 -2.03 -7.45
N ASP A 108 11.39 -1.85 -7.57
CA ASP A 108 12.26 -2.77 -8.28
C ASP A 108 12.76 -3.83 -7.30
N ASN A 109 12.68 -5.10 -7.70
CA ASN A 109 13.25 -6.20 -6.91
C ASN A 109 14.78 -6.19 -7.05
N THR A 110 15.41 -5.27 -6.32
CA THR A 110 16.85 -5.03 -6.36
C THR A 110 17.57 -5.71 -5.19
N ARG A 111 18.86 -5.95 -5.38
CA ARG A 111 19.76 -6.46 -4.34
C ARG A 111 19.67 -5.65 -3.02
N PRO A 112 19.67 -4.29 -3.00
CA PRO A 112 19.52 -3.53 -1.77
C PRO A 112 18.19 -3.76 -1.03
N LEU A 113 17.07 -3.90 -1.75
CA LEU A 113 15.76 -4.17 -1.16
C LEU A 113 15.74 -5.56 -0.49
N LEU A 114 16.23 -6.58 -1.20
CA LEU A 114 16.34 -7.94 -0.64
C LEU A 114 17.23 -7.97 0.61
N LEU A 115 18.36 -7.29 0.55
CA LEU A 115 19.28 -7.20 1.69
C LEU A 115 18.61 -6.54 2.90
N GLY A 116 17.75 -5.54 2.66
CA GLY A 116 16.94 -4.90 3.69
C GLY A 116 15.98 -5.89 4.37
N ASN A 117 15.22 -6.62 3.59
CA ASN A 117 14.26 -7.60 4.09
C ASN A 117 14.96 -8.71 4.89
N ILE A 118 16.09 -9.21 4.40
CA ILE A 118 16.88 -10.24 5.08
C ILE A 118 17.50 -9.71 6.37
N ALA A 119 17.97 -8.45 6.37
CA ALA A 119 18.52 -7.84 7.57
C ALA A 119 17.47 -7.64 8.67
N ASN A 120 16.22 -7.30 8.31
CA ASN A 120 15.09 -7.26 9.24
C ASN A 120 14.86 -8.64 9.89
N LEU A 121 14.80 -9.68 9.06
CA LEU A 121 14.65 -11.05 9.57
C LEU A 121 15.81 -11.43 10.53
N PHE A 122 17.04 -11.04 10.22
CA PHE A 122 18.18 -11.29 11.12
C PHE A 122 18.03 -10.56 12.45
N LEU A 123 17.54 -9.31 12.44
CA LEU A 123 17.29 -8.58 13.68
C LEU A 123 16.25 -9.28 14.53
N ASP A 124 15.13 -9.70 13.93
CA ASP A 124 14.07 -10.43 14.63
C ASP A 124 14.59 -11.73 15.24
N GLU A 125 15.39 -12.52 14.48
CA GLU A 125 16.00 -13.74 14.98
C GLU A 125 16.94 -13.46 16.18
N TRP A 126 17.75 -12.41 16.14
CA TRP A 126 18.64 -12.04 17.25
C TRP A 126 17.89 -11.53 18.48
N ILE A 127 16.79 -10.79 18.28
CA ILE A 127 15.97 -10.32 19.38
C ILE A 127 15.29 -11.48 20.09
N HIS A 128 14.66 -12.40 19.35
CA HIS A 128 13.93 -13.53 19.93
C HIS A 128 14.81 -14.65 20.49
N ALA A 129 16.06 -14.75 20.04
CA ALA A 129 16.91 -15.86 20.39
C ALA A 129 17.30 -15.89 21.87
N GLU A 130 17.13 -17.02 22.54
CA GLU A 130 17.68 -17.31 23.87
C GLU A 130 19.18 -17.67 23.79
N SER A 131 19.59 -18.32 22.71
CA SER A 131 20.96 -18.68 22.38
C SER A 131 21.38 -18.05 21.06
N GLU A 132 22.69 -18.03 20.77
CA GLU A 132 23.23 -17.43 19.55
C GLU A 132 22.66 -18.10 18.29
N PRO A 133 21.95 -17.35 17.38
CA PRO A 133 21.40 -17.92 16.15
C PRO A 133 22.49 -18.38 15.18
N ASP A 134 22.26 -19.48 14.50
CA ASP A 134 23.14 -19.95 13.44
C ASP A 134 22.85 -19.22 12.13
N TYR A 135 23.89 -18.71 11.49
CA TYR A 135 23.76 -17.93 10.24
C TYR A 135 23.10 -18.73 9.11
N LEU A 136 23.46 -20.03 8.97
CA LEU A 136 22.94 -20.84 7.87
C LEU A 136 21.45 -21.13 8.06
N GLU A 137 21.02 -21.36 9.30
CA GLU A 137 19.60 -21.54 9.59
C GLU A 137 18.81 -20.26 9.36
N CYS A 138 19.35 -19.09 9.74
CA CYS A 138 18.73 -17.82 9.44
C CYS A 138 18.64 -17.54 7.93
N MET A 139 19.67 -17.92 7.15
CA MET A 139 19.64 -17.83 5.69
C MET A 139 18.62 -18.78 5.04
N LYS A 140 18.44 -19.99 5.58
CA LYS A 140 17.38 -20.91 5.14
C LYS A 140 16.00 -20.33 5.40
N LYS A 141 15.78 -19.71 6.57
CA LYS A 141 14.53 -18.99 6.86
C LYS A 141 14.31 -17.83 5.89
N ALA A 142 15.35 -17.02 5.63
CA ALA A 142 15.29 -15.94 4.66
C ALA A 142 14.93 -16.42 3.25
N PHE A 143 15.49 -17.56 2.82
CA PHE A 143 15.15 -18.16 1.54
C PHE A 143 13.68 -18.60 1.48
N ARG A 144 13.16 -19.21 2.55
CA ARG A 144 11.75 -19.61 2.65
C ARG A 144 10.79 -18.40 2.69
N SER A 145 11.22 -17.27 3.28
CA SER A 145 10.40 -16.06 3.36
C SER A 145 10.35 -15.27 2.05
N TYR A 146 11.43 -15.32 1.24
CA TYR A 146 11.58 -14.51 0.01
C TYR A 146 12.01 -15.33 -1.22
N PRO A 147 11.41 -16.52 -1.49
CA PRO A 147 11.88 -17.40 -2.55
C PRO A 147 11.72 -16.80 -3.95
N ILE A 148 10.59 -16.11 -4.20
CA ILE A 148 10.27 -15.51 -5.49
C ILE A 148 11.16 -14.28 -5.72
N GLU A 149 11.28 -13.42 -4.72
CA GLU A 149 12.08 -12.20 -4.77
C GLU A 149 13.55 -12.53 -5.04
N LEU A 150 14.10 -13.54 -4.36
CA LEU A 150 15.46 -14.03 -4.59
C LEU A 150 15.62 -14.64 -5.99
N ALA A 151 14.65 -15.43 -6.45
CA ALA A 151 14.70 -16.05 -7.77
C ALA A 151 14.55 -15.03 -8.92
N ALA A 152 13.74 -13.99 -8.71
CA ALA A 152 13.45 -12.95 -9.69
C ALA A 152 14.52 -11.84 -9.77
N CYS A 153 15.37 -11.69 -8.76
CA CYS A 153 16.38 -10.62 -8.71
C CYS A 153 17.39 -10.75 -9.85
N ALA A 154 17.38 -9.76 -10.75
CA ALA A 154 18.22 -9.77 -11.95
C ALA A 154 19.72 -9.69 -11.62
N ASP A 155 20.09 -8.91 -10.60
CA ASP A 155 21.49 -8.76 -10.17
C ASP A 155 22.12 -10.09 -9.73
N LEU A 156 21.32 -10.99 -9.14
CA LEU A 156 21.79 -12.28 -8.67
C LEU A 156 21.97 -13.33 -9.79
N ARG A 157 21.73 -12.98 -11.05
CA ARG A 157 22.09 -13.84 -12.21
C ARG A 157 23.59 -13.84 -12.49
N ASP A 158 24.27 -12.77 -12.10
CA ASP A 158 25.73 -12.65 -12.17
C ASP A 158 26.36 -13.33 -10.95
N ARG A 159 27.27 -14.30 -11.16
CA ARG A 159 27.89 -15.07 -10.07
C ARG A 159 28.75 -14.22 -9.14
N GLU A 160 29.38 -13.15 -9.64
CA GLU A 160 30.20 -12.27 -8.80
C GLU A 160 29.29 -11.44 -7.89
N LYS A 161 28.25 -10.83 -8.44
CA LYS A 161 27.24 -10.10 -7.67
C LYS A 161 26.49 -10.98 -6.69
N GLU A 162 26.22 -12.24 -7.03
CA GLU A 162 25.62 -13.22 -6.12
C GLU A 162 26.53 -13.51 -4.92
N ARG A 163 27.85 -13.74 -5.16
CA ARG A 163 28.81 -13.92 -4.06
C ARG A 163 28.93 -12.70 -3.17
N GLU A 164 28.97 -11.50 -3.76
CA GLU A 164 28.96 -10.25 -2.99
C GLU A 164 27.70 -10.11 -2.14
N PHE A 165 26.53 -10.49 -2.69
CA PHE A 165 25.27 -10.43 -1.96
C PHE A 165 25.30 -11.30 -0.71
N PHE A 166 25.73 -12.56 -0.81
CA PHE A 166 25.83 -13.43 0.35
C PHE A 166 26.92 -12.99 1.33
N ALA A 167 28.01 -12.39 0.85
CA ALA A 167 29.01 -11.76 1.73
C ALA A 167 28.43 -10.54 2.46
N ASP A 168 27.60 -9.74 1.80
CA ASP A 168 26.87 -8.63 2.42
C ASP A 168 25.86 -9.15 3.46
N CYS A 169 25.08 -10.22 3.17
CA CYS A 169 24.19 -10.87 4.15
C CYS A 169 24.95 -11.30 5.40
N LYS A 170 26.11 -11.95 5.24
CA LYS A 170 26.93 -12.37 6.37
C LYS A 170 27.44 -11.18 7.18
N ARG A 171 27.86 -10.11 6.52
CA ARG A 171 28.29 -8.85 7.18
C ARG A 171 27.16 -8.24 7.99
N HIS A 172 25.94 -8.14 7.45
CA HIS A 172 24.77 -7.63 8.16
C HIS A 172 24.45 -8.50 9.39
N PHE A 173 24.47 -9.82 9.22
CA PHE A 173 24.25 -10.75 10.34
C PHE A 173 25.27 -10.54 11.48
N ASP A 174 26.58 -10.46 11.14
CA ASP A 174 27.62 -10.27 12.13
C ASP A 174 27.55 -8.88 12.83
N ASN A 175 27.20 -7.83 12.08
CA ASN A 175 27.03 -6.49 12.64
C ASN A 175 25.81 -6.42 13.56
N ILE A 176 24.69 -7.07 13.18
CA ILE A 176 23.50 -7.16 14.06
C ILE A 176 23.84 -7.94 15.32
N ARG A 177 24.56 -9.07 15.20
CA ARG A 177 25.07 -9.81 16.34
C ARG A 177 25.82 -8.90 17.30
N GLN A 178 26.87 -8.22 16.83
CA GLN A 178 27.69 -7.33 17.64
C GLN A 178 26.85 -6.21 18.27
N THR A 179 25.87 -5.66 17.54
CA THR A 179 24.98 -4.63 18.08
C THR A 179 24.15 -5.15 19.24
N VAL A 180 23.49 -6.30 19.06
CA VAL A 180 22.57 -6.87 20.07
C VAL A 180 23.34 -7.44 21.28
N THR A 181 24.51 -8.07 21.06
CA THR A 181 25.29 -8.68 22.16
C THR A 181 26.11 -7.68 22.95
N ASP A 182 26.75 -6.71 22.28
CA ASP A 182 27.74 -5.84 22.86
C ASP A 182 27.21 -4.40 23.05
N THR A 183 26.66 -3.79 21.95
CA THR A 183 26.27 -2.38 22.00
C THR A 183 25.04 -2.16 22.87
N PHE A 184 24.07 -3.05 22.88
CA PHE A 184 22.86 -2.92 23.73
C PHE A 184 23.23 -2.86 25.22
N ARG A 185 24.29 -3.57 25.64
CA ARG A 185 24.75 -3.63 27.02
C ARG A 185 25.77 -2.55 27.37
N ALA A 186 26.27 -1.80 26.38
CA ALA A 186 27.29 -0.78 26.61
C ALA A 186 26.71 0.40 27.39
N SER A 187 27.55 1.00 28.23
CA SER A 187 27.18 2.18 29.00
C SER A 187 26.65 3.29 28.10
N GLY A 188 25.49 3.84 28.43
CA GLY A 188 24.82 4.91 27.71
C GLY A 188 23.74 4.47 26.75
N TYR A 189 23.70 3.19 26.35
CA TYR A 189 22.60 2.63 25.53
C TYR A 189 21.53 1.98 26.40
N GLU A 190 21.92 1.05 27.28
CA GLU A 190 21.04 0.39 28.27
C GLU A 190 19.76 -0.18 27.66
N LEU A 191 19.92 -0.90 26.53
CA LEU A 191 18.82 -1.53 25.81
C LEU A 191 18.67 -2.99 26.26
N ASP A 192 17.44 -3.38 26.59
CA ASP A 192 17.12 -4.76 26.96
C ASP A 192 16.28 -5.42 25.86
N LYS A 193 16.89 -6.35 25.13
CA LYS A 193 16.18 -7.10 24.08
C LYS A 193 15.01 -7.92 24.63
N THR A 194 15.02 -8.32 25.91
CA THR A 194 13.97 -9.11 26.52
C THR A 194 12.74 -8.28 26.91
N ASP A 195 12.85 -6.96 26.92
CA ASP A 195 11.75 -6.02 27.18
C ASP A 195 11.42 -5.17 25.93
N ALA A 196 11.56 -5.78 24.77
CA ALA A 196 11.30 -5.17 23.47
C ALA A 196 9.85 -5.34 23.03
N VAL A 197 9.32 -4.27 22.39
CA VAL A 197 8.10 -4.31 21.59
C VAL A 197 8.51 -4.22 20.12
N LEU A 198 8.06 -5.17 19.31
CA LEU A 198 8.43 -5.27 17.91
C LEU A 198 7.29 -4.78 17.02
N GLU A 199 7.64 -4.00 16.03
CA GLU A 199 6.73 -3.42 15.04
C GLU A 199 5.50 -2.68 15.62
N PRO A 200 5.60 -1.93 16.75
CA PRO A 200 4.48 -1.16 17.26
C PRO A 200 4.11 -0.06 16.27
N SER A 201 2.79 0.13 16.09
CA SER A 201 2.24 1.18 15.24
C SER A 201 1.68 2.32 16.07
N TYR A 202 1.72 3.52 15.52
CA TYR A 202 1.24 4.74 16.16
C TYR A 202 0.41 5.56 15.19
N ILE A 203 -0.66 6.14 15.71
CA ILE A 203 -1.51 7.12 15.03
C ILE A 203 -1.44 8.41 15.85
N CYS A 204 -1.06 9.50 15.22
CA CYS A 204 -0.96 10.83 15.84
C CYS A 204 -1.75 11.85 15.02
N GLU A 205 -3.04 11.99 15.34
CA GLU A 205 -3.92 12.95 14.67
C GLU A 205 -3.50 14.39 14.96
N ALA A 206 -2.85 14.65 16.10
CA ALA A 206 -2.35 15.98 16.42
C ALA A 206 -1.38 16.51 15.35
N LEU A 207 -0.51 15.65 14.83
CA LEU A 207 0.46 15.95 13.76
C LEU A 207 -0.01 15.50 12.37
N GLY A 208 -1.11 14.77 12.27
CA GLY A 208 -1.57 14.17 11.02
C GLY A 208 -0.59 13.14 10.47
N LEU A 209 -0.06 12.28 11.34
CA LEU A 209 0.96 11.28 11.04
C LEU A 209 0.56 9.89 11.54
N GLN A 210 1.05 8.88 10.84
CA GLN A 210 1.04 7.49 11.29
C GLN A 210 2.38 6.82 10.97
N GLY A 211 2.74 5.78 11.73
CA GLY A 211 3.96 5.05 11.45
C GLY A 211 4.10 3.80 12.28
N ARG A 212 5.07 2.96 11.88
CA ARG A 212 5.41 1.72 12.55
C ARG A 212 6.91 1.73 12.79
N LEU A 213 7.32 1.55 14.04
CA LEU A 213 8.72 1.42 14.45
C LEU A 213 9.18 -0.03 14.29
N ASP A 214 10.48 -0.24 14.04
CA ASP A 214 11.05 -1.58 14.02
C ASP A 214 11.19 -2.17 15.42
N TYR A 215 11.67 -1.35 16.39
CA TYR A 215 11.95 -1.77 17.75
C TYR A 215 11.67 -0.65 18.74
N MET A 216 11.06 -0.96 19.88
CA MET A 216 10.79 -0.04 20.98
C MET A 216 11.04 -0.73 22.31
N GLN A 217 11.64 -0.06 23.31
CA GLN A 217 11.60 -0.53 24.69
C GLN A 217 10.17 -0.38 25.23
N ARG A 218 9.71 -1.35 26.00
CA ARG A 218 8.30 -1.37 26.48
C ARG A 218 7.93 -0.14 27.31
N ASP A 219 8.87 0.45 28.04
CA ASP A 219 8.69 1.70 28.81
C ASP A 219 8.71 2.97 27.94
N MET A 220 8.96 2.81 26.62
CA MET A 220 9.13 3.87 25.62
C MET A 220 10.36 4.79 25.90
N SER A 221 11.33 4.34 26.69
CA SER A 221 12.55 5.11 26.99
C SER A 221 13.48 5.23 25.79
N SER A 222 13.40 4.29 24.86
CA SER A 222 14.22 4.28 23.64
C SER A 222 13.59 3.47 22.52
N PHE A 223 13.95 3.81 21.28
CA PHE A 223 13.55 3.08 20.10
C PHE A 223 14.67 3.00 19.06
N ILE A 224 14.56 2.03 18.17
CA ILE A 224 15.52 1.81 17.07
C ILE A 224 14.74 1.74 15.77
N GLU A 225 15.21 2.48 14.78
CA GLU A 225 14.85 2.33 13.38
C GLU A 225 16.01 1.70 12.63
N MET A 226 15.75 0.68 11.83
CA MET A 226 16.80 -0.06 11.15
C MET A 226 16.90 0.33 9.67
N LYS A 227 18.13 0.43 9.17
CA LYS A 227 18.45 0.66 7.75
C LYS A 227 19.57 -0.26 7.28
N SER A 228 19.36 -0.95 6.16
CA SER A 228 20.36 -1.81 5.54
C SER A 228 21.29 -1.07 4.57
N GLY A 229 20.93 0.16 4.19
CA GLY A 229 21.69 0.98 3.25
C GLY A 229 23.00 1.53 3.83
N LYS A 230 23.70 2.32 3.02
CA LYS A 230 24.86 3.09 3.45
C LYS A 230 24.41 4.39 4.11
N ALA A 231 25.11 4.79 5.17
CA ALA A 231 25.10 6.14 5.67
C ALA A 231 25.97 7.06 4.76
N ASP A 232 25.96 8.36 5.04
CA ASP A 232 26.83 9.31 4.35
C ASP A 232 28.26 9.18 4.90
N GLU A 233 29.19 8.86 3.99
CA GLU A 233 30.62 8.71 4.33
C GLU A 233 31.36 9.98 3.89
N TYR A 234 31.78 10.81 4.84
CA TYR A 234 32.59 11.99 4.58
C TYR A 234 34.09 11.63 4.53
N ALA A 235 34.68 11.63 3.33
CA ALA A 235 36.07 11.25 3.09
C ALA A 235 37.12 12.06 3.89
N ILE A 236 36.80 13.29 4.31
CA ILE A 236 37.74 14.21 4.96
C ILE A 236 37.95 13.89 6.45
N ARG A 237 37.05 13.14 7.12
CA ARG A 237 37.14 12.85 8.55
C ARG A 237 36.94 11.39 8.95
N GLY A 238 36.72 10.49 7.98
CA GLY A 238 36.35 9.09 8.29
C GLY A 238 35.06 8.97 9.10
N LYS A 239 34.24 10.03 9.17
CA LYS A 239 33.03 10.09 9.97
C LYS A 239 31.85 9.67 9.13
N VAL A 240 31.12 8.68 9.60
CA VAL A 240 29.88 8.21 9.02
C VAL A 240 28.73 8.97 9.68
N GLU A 241 27.86 9.60 8.90
CA GLU A 241 26.69 10.32 9.41
C GLU A 241 25.40 9.75 8.81
N PRO A 242 24.31 9.72 9.59
CA PRO A 242 23.01 9.31 9.08
C PRO A 242 22.52 10.22 7.94
N LYS A 243 21.89 9.63 6.92
CA LYS A 243 21.23 10.38 5.85
C LYS A 243 20.12 11.27 6.38
N GLU A 244 19.88 12.39 5.71
CA GLU A 244 18.91 13.38 6.15
C GLU A 244 17.49 12.81 6.29
N ASN A 245 17.00 12.05 5.30
CA ASN A 245 15.69 11.38 5.37
C ASN A 245 15.57 10.45 6.58
N ASN A 246 16.63 9.69 6.92
CA ASN A 246 16.61 8.80 8.09
C ASN A 246 16.61 9.59 9.41
N ARG A 247 17.33 10.72 9.48
CA ARG A 247 17.25 11.62 10.63
C ARG A 247 15.87 12.23 10.80
N VAL A 248 15.23 12.63 9.69
CA VAL A 248 13.86 13.13 9.69
C VAL A 248 12.88 12.07 10.18
N GLN A 249 13.04 10.83 9.74
CA GLN A 249 12.18 9.72 10.20
C GLN A 249 12.27 9.54 11.72
N MET A 250 13.48 9.57 12.29
CA MET A 250 13.69 9.49 13.74
C MET A 250 13.02 10.64 14.49
N LEU A 251 13.18 11.86 13.97
CA LEU A 251 12.57 13.06 14.53
C LEU A 251 11.05 12.99 14.54
N LEU A 252 10.46 12.47 13.47
CA LEU A 252 9.01 12.28 13.36
C LEU A 252 8.48 11.26 14.37
N TYR A 253 9.15 10.12 14.57
CA TYR A 253 8.76 9.16 15.60
C TYR A 253 8.87 9.76 17.01
N GLN A 254 9.91 10.52 17.27
CA GLN A 254 10.07 11.20 18.57
C GLN A 254 8.94 12.20 18.82
N ALA A 255 8.55 12.98 17.80
CA ALA A 255 7.42 13.89 17.88
C ALA A 255 6.09 13.15 18.08
N VAL A 256 5.87 12.02 17.38
CA VAL A 256 4.68 11.18 17.57
C VAL A 256 4.59 10.66 19.01
N LEU A 257 5.69 10.19 19.58
CA LEU A 257 5.69 9.73 20.98
C LEU A 257 5.40 10.87 21.97
N GLU A 258 5.81 12.10 21.65
CA GLU A 258 5.48 13.27 22.48
C GLU A 258 4.01 13.65 22.38
N TYR A 259 3.48 13.84 21.15
CA TYR A 259 2.14 14.38 20.96
C TYR A 259 1.02 13.33 21.09
N ALA A 260 1.28 12.06 20.81
CA ALA A 260 0.30 10.99 20.96
C ALA A 260 0.40 10.28 22.32
N MET A 261 1.62 10.00 22.80
CA MET A 261 1.86 9.17 23.98
C MET A 261 2.23 9.98 25.22
N GLY A 262 2.36 11.31 25.10
CA GLY A 262 2.74 12.20 26.19
C GLY A 262 4.17 11.98 26.73
N LYS A 263 5.05 11.38 25.91
CA LYS A 263 6.45 11.14 26.28
C LYS A 263 7.32 12.32 25.89
N GLU A 264 7.75 13.10 26.87
CA GLU A 264 8.65 14.23 26.64
C GLU A 264 9.88 13.81 25.82
N HIS A 265 10.17 14.51 24.73
CA HIS A 265 11.21 14.14 23.76
C HIS A 265 12.60 13.96 24.39
N HIS A 266 12.93 14.70 25.44
CA HIS A 266 14.24 14.58 26.10
C HIS A 266 14.39 13.31 26.97
N ARG A 267 13.27 12.59 27.23
CA ARG A 267 13.25 11.31 27.96
C ARG A 267 13.30 10.11 27.03
N VAL A 268 13.13 10.31 25.73
CA VAL A 268 13.15 9.25 24.73
C VAL A 268 14.48 9.29 23.97
N LYS A 269 15.20 8.18 23.96
CA LYS A 269 16.49 8.04 23.23
C LYS A 269 16.22 7.39 21.86
N PRO A 270 16.23 8.14 20.75
CA PRO A 270 16.08 7.58 19.40
C PRO A 270 17.42 7.08 18.87
N TYR A 271 17.44 5.87 18.34
CA TYR A 271 18.61 5.28 17.72
C TYR A 271 18.34 4.84 16.28
N LEU A 272 19.33 5.03 15.41
CA LEU A 272 19.35 4.56 14.04
C LEU A 272 20.40 3.46 13.89
N LEU A 273 19.96 2.25 13.53
CA LEU A 273 20.82 1.12 13.26
C LEU A 273 21.06 0.98 11.75
N TYR A 274 22.28 1.32 11.30
CA TYR A 274 22.72 0.89 9.98
C TYR A 274 23.35 -0.50 10.08
N THR A 275 22.68 -1.54 9.61
CA THR A 275 23.16 -2.91 9.74
C THR A 275 24.41 -3.21 8.91
N ARG A 276 24.78 -2.29 8.01
CA ARG A 276 26.08 -2.32 7.33
C ARG A 276 27.26 -2.06 8.26
N TYR A 277 27.02 -1.44 9.41
CA TYR A 277 28.01 -1.07 10.44
C TYR A 277 27.52 -1.57 11.82
N PRO A 278 28.41 -1.99 12.73
CA PRO A 278 27.99 -2.46 14.07
C PRO A 278 27.77 -1.29 15.04
N LEU A 279 27.05 -0.25 14.62
CA LEU A 279 26.90 0.99 15.38
C LEU A 279 25.45 1.46 15.42
N LEU A 280 25.03 1.91 16.61
CA LEU A 280 23.82 2.66 16.84
C LEU A 280 24.13 4.17 16.84
N TYR A 281 23.46 4.91 15.97
CA TYR A 281 23.60 6.35 15.87
C TYR A 281 22.51 7.04 16.69
N PRO A 282 22.82 7.77 17.77
CA PRO A 282 21.84 8.54 18.48
C PRO A 282 21.36 9.70 17.61
N ALA A 283 20.06 9.86 17.46
CA ALA A 283 19.48 11.02 16.81
C ALA A 283 19.35 12.18 17.81
N ARG A 284 19.55 13.42 17.34
CA ARG A 284 19.35 14.63 18.14
C ARG A 284 18.11 15.35 17.61
N PRO A 285 17.14 15.69 18.48
CA PRO A 285 15.97 16.42 18.06
C PRO A 285 16.35 17.83 17.58
N SER A 286 15.61 18.30 16.57
CA SER A 286 15.72 19.67 16.06
C SER A 286 14.31 20.17 15.73
N TRP A 287 13.78 21.01 16.62
CA TRP A 287 12.42 21.55 16.45
C TRP A 287 12.27 22.45 15.22
N ALA A 288 13.30 23.19 14.85
CA ALA A 288 13.30 23.95 13.59
C ALA A 288 13.20 23.02 12.38
N MET A 289 13.89 21.86 12.42
CA MET A 289 13.71 20.84 11.36
C MET A 289 12.31 20.24 11.40
N LEU A 290 11.76 19.96 12.59
CA LEU A 290 10.40 19.42 12.71
C LEU A 290 9.36 20.37 12.10
N ARG A 291 9.42 21.68 12.37
CA ARG A 291 8.54 22.67 11.77
C ARG A 291 8.62 22.66 10.23
N ARG A 292 9.85 22.61 9.69
CA ARG A 292 10.06 22.47 8.24
C ARG A 292 9.44 21.19 7.67
N VAL A 293 9.57 20.07 8.40
CA VAL A 293 8.96 18.79 8.00
C VAL A 293 7.44 18.89 8.00
N MET A 294 6.86 19.54 9.01
CA MET A 294 5.41 19.77 9.08
C MET A 294 4.91 20.71 7.97
N ASP A 295 5.69 21.73 7.58
CA ASP A 295 5.34 22.55 6.41
C ASP A 295 5.30 21.70 5.12
N VAL A 296 6.30 20.86 4.87
CA VAL A 296 6.29 19.93 3.72
C VAL A 296 5.08 18.98 3.79
N ARG A 297 4.76 18.44 4.98
CA ARG A 297 3.57 17.62 5.23
C ARG A 297 2.29 18.37 4.82
N ASN A 298 2.13 19.61 5.26
CA ASN A 298 0.97 20.45 4.96
C ASN A 298 0.86 20.75 3.46
N ARG A 299 1.96 21.02 2.79
CA ARG A 299 2.00 21.26 1.34
C ARG A 299 1.62 20.03 0.53
N ILE A 300 2.02 18.81 0.98
CA ILE A 300 1.56 17.55 0.40
C ILE A 300 0.04 17.46 0.53
N VAL A 301 -0.51 17.69 1.72
CA VAL A 301 -1.95 17.61 1.97
C VAL A 301 -2.72 18.67 1.19
N ALA A 302 -2.19 19.88 1.08
CA ALA A 302 -2.79 20.93 0.24
C ALA A 302 -2.87 20.52 -1.24
N ASN A 303 -1.85 19.84 -1.76
CA ASN A 303 -1.88 19.30 -3.13
C ASN A 303 -2.93 18.22 -3.30
N GLU A 304 -3.01 17.26 -2.37
CA GLU A 304 -4.00 16.18 -2.38
C GLU A 304 -5.43 16.73 -2.32
N TYR A 305 -5.68 17.63 -1.39
CA TYR A 305 -6.97 18.32 -1.27
C TYR A 305 -7.30 19.17 -2.50
N GLY A 306 -6.31 19.86 -3.07
CA GLY A 306 -6.48 20.64 -4.28
C GLY A 306 -6.91 19.80 -5.49
N ILE A 307 -6.40 18.56 -5.61
CA ILE A 307 -6.82 17.60 -6.62
C ILE A 307 -8.27 17.14 -6.34
N GLN A 308 -8.59 16.84 -5.09
CA GLN A 308 -9.93 16.43 -4.66
C GLN A 308 -10.97 17.55 -4.94
N LEU A 309 -10.71 18.79 -4.50
CA LEU A 309 -11.65 19.91 -4.57
C LEU A 309 -11.85 20.41 -6.00
N ARG A 310 -10.78 20.61 -6.76
CA ARG A 310 -10.85 21.26 -8.08
C ARG A 310 -11.36 20.35 -9.17
N ASN A 311 -11.24 19.02 -8.99
CA ASN A 311 -11.65 17.99 -9.97
C ASN A 311 -11.24 18.34 -11.41
N SER A 312 -10.03 18.84 -11.60
CA SER A 312 -9.54 19.40 -12.86
C SER A 312 -8.33 18.62 -13.37
N LEU A 313 -8.41 18.13 -14.61
CA LEU A 313 -7.27 17.49 -15.28
C LEU A 313 -6.10 18.47 -15.43
N GLN A 314 -6.40 19.74 -15.70
CA GLN A 314 -5.37 20.77 -15.81
C GLN A 314 -4.62 20.96 -14.48
N TYR A 315 -5.32 21.04 -13.36
CA TYR A 315 -4.67 21.18 -12.06
C TYR A 315 -3.81 19.96 -11.73
N THR A 316 -4.33 18.76 -11.99
CA THR A 316 -3.56 17.53 -11.82
C THR A 316 -2.30 17.51 -12.68
N ALA A 317 -2.40 17.93 -13.95
CA ALA A 317 -1.26 18.04 -14.85
C ALA A 317 -0.23 19.08 -14.36
N GLU A 318 -0.68 20.23 -13.83
CA GLU A 318 0.21 21.24 -13.24
C GLU A 318 0.99 20.68 -12.05
N ARG A 319 0.32 19.96 -11.13
CA ARG A 319 1.01 19.33 -9.98
C ARG A 319 2.00 18.25 -10.42
N LEU A 320 1.66 17.44 -11.41
CA LEU A 320 2.56 16.41 -11.93
C LEU A 320 3.77 16.96 -12.69
N ARG A 321 3.69 18.19 -13.24
CA ARG A 321 4.86 18.88 -13.83
C ARG A 321 5.89 19.28 -12.78
N ASP A 322 5.50 19.40 -11.52
CA ASP A 322 6.45 19.64 -10.42
C ASP A 322 7.40 18.45 -10.21
N ILE A 323 7.04 17.25 -10.74
CA ILE A 323 7.94 16.10 -10.82
C ILE A 323 8.93 16.32 -11.98
N ALA A 324 9.85 17.24 -11.82
CA ALA A 324 10.89 17.51 -12.79
C ALA A 324 12.25 17.70 -12.11
N PRO A 325 13.36 17.22 -12.70
CA PRO A 325 14.68 17.37 -12.10
C PRO A 325 15.03 18.82 -11.75
N GLY A 326 14.60 19.79 -12.56
CA GLY A 326 14.85 21.21 -12.31
C GLY A 326 14.08 21.75 -11.09
N THR A 327 12.83 21.31 -10.88
CA THR A 327 12.00 21.72 -9.73
C THR A 327 12.47 21.05 -8.44
N LEU A 328 12.76 19.75 -8.50
CA LEU A 328 13.13 18.98 -7.32
C LEU A 328 14.53 19.29 -6.80
N ASN A 329 15.45 19.73 -7.66
CA ASN A 329 16.83 20.06 -7.30
C ASN A 329 16.94 21.48 -6.67
N GLU A 330 16.28 21.70 -5.55
CA GLU A 330 16.27 23.00 -4.84
C GLU A 330 17.68 23.44 -4.40
N ARG A 331 18.58 22.48 -4.13
CA ARG A 331 19.95 22.71 -3.71
C ARG A 331 20.94 22.89 -4.88
N GLN A 332 20.44 22.85 -6.10
CA GLN A 332 21.24 23.03 -7.34
C GLN A 332 22.47 22.10 -7.40
N LEU A 333 22.28 20.82 -6.97
CA LEU A 333 23.34 19.83 -7.06
C LEU A 333 23.80 19.63 -8.50
N ASP A 334 25.12 19.60 -8.71
CA ASP A 334 25.77 19.35 -10.01
C ASP A 334 26.92 18.32 -9.91
N ASN A 335 26.89 17.50 -8.87
CA ASN A 335 27.91 16.49 -8.60
C ASN A 335 27.65 15.17 -9.35
N THR A 336 28.59 14.22 -9.27
CA THR A 336 28.50 12.91 -9.92
C THR A 336 27.29 12.10 -9.46
N LEU A 337 26.91 12.19 -8.19
CA LEU A 337 25.72 11.51 -7.64
C LEU A 337 24.45 12.00 -8.34
N TRP A 338 24.30 13.32 -8.45
CA TRP A 338 23.17 13.94 -9.16
C TRP A 338 23.12 13.50 -10.62
N LYS A 339 24.20 13.71 -11.37
CA LYS A 339 24.24 13.45 -12.83
C LYS A 339 24.07 11.97 -13.19
N ARG A 340 24.62 11.06 -12.39
CA ARG A 340 24.66 9.63 -12.73
C ARG A 340 23.47 8.82 -12.18
N TYR A 341 22.88 9.25 -11.10
CA TYR A 341 21.87 8.44 -10.40
C TYR A 341 20.55 9.19 -10.15
N LEU A 342 20.59 10.37 -9.55
CA LEU A 342 19.38 11.06 -9.09
C LEU A 342 18.61 11.69 -10.26
N TYR A 343 19.29 12.52 -11.07
CA TYR A 343 18.69 13.12 -12.27
C TYR A 343 18.05 12.07 -13.19
N PRO A 344 18.75 11.00 -13.64
CA PRO A 344 18.16 10.01 -14.54
C PRO A 344 16.95 9.29 -13.94
N SER A 345 16.91 9.04 -12.63
CA SER A 345 15.78 8.37 -11.97
C SER A 345 14.52 9.22 -11.95
N ILE A 346 14.65 10.53 -11.76
CA ILE A 346 13.54 11.49 -11.83
C ILE A 346 13.11 11.70 -13.27
N ASP A 347 14.08 11.98 -14.15
CA ASP A 347 13.84 12.27 -15.56
C ASP A 347 13.15 11.11 -16.28
N ALA A 348 13.45 9.86 -15.91
CA ALA A 348 12.81 8.68 -16.47
C ALA A 348 11.27 8.68 -16.28
N VAL A 349 10.74 9.22 -15.18
CA VAL A 349 9.29 9.37 -14.98
C VAL A 349 8.76 10.54 -15.80
N THR A 350 9.45 11.68 -15.76
CA THR A 350 9.07 12.88 -16.49
C THR A 350 9.00 12.63 -18.00
N GLN A 351 10.03 11.98 -18.58
CA GLN A 351 10.08 11.65 -20.01
C GLN A 351 8.96 10.70 -20.43
N LYS A 352 8.59 9.72 -19.61
CA LYS A 352 7.47 8.81 -19.90
C LYS A 352 6.14 9.56 -19.99
N ILE A 353 5.91 10.52 -19.07
CA ILE A 353 4.68 11.33 -19.09
C ILE A 353 4.66 12.23 -20.33
N HIS A 354 5.79 12.87 -20.70
CA HIS A 354 5.89 13.71 -21.87
C HIS A 354 5.78 12.95 -23.20
N ALA A 355 6.16 11.67 -23.22
CA ALA A 355 6.07 10.83 -24.41
C ALA A 355 4.63 10.33 -24.71
N LEU A 356 3.69 10.56 -23.82
CA LEU A 356 2.28 10.22 -24.04
C LEU A 356 1.64 11.15 -25.08
N SER A 357 0.77 10.60 -25.92
CA SER A 357 -0.11 11.42 -26.78
C SER A 357 -1.10 12.25 -25.93
N PRO A 358 -1.73 13.30 -26.48
CA PRO A 358 -2.70 14.10 -25.72
C PRO A 358 -3.82 13.26 -25.08
N LEU A 359 -4.36 12.27 -25.78
CA LEU A 359 -5.38 11.37 -25.25
C LEU A 359 -4.84 10.50 -24.12
N GLU A 360 -3.65 9.94 -24.27
CA GLU A 360 -2.99 9.14 -23.23
C GLU A 360 -2.69 9.99 -21.98
N GLN A 361 -2.33 11.27 -22.15
CA GLN A 361 -2.13 12.21 -21.05
C GLN A 361 -3.44 12.50 -20.31
N SER A 362 -4.53 12.85 -21.04
CA SER A 362 -5.85 13.06 -20.43
C SER A 362 -6.29 11.83 -19.65
N TYR A 363 -6.11 10.62 -20.21
CA TYR A 363 -6.44 9.37 -19.53
C TYR A 363 -5.59 9.16 -18.24
N PHE A 364 -4.30 9.37 -18.34
CA PHE A 364 -3.39 9.25 -17.19
C PHE A 364 -3.75 10.23 -16.07
N TYR A 365 -4.01 11.49 -16.41
CA TYR A 365 -4.39 12.53 -15.44
C TYR A 365 -5.76 12.26 -14.81
N ALA A 366 -6.73 11.78 -15.60
CA ALA A 366 -8.05 11.44 -15.10
C ALA A 366 -7.99 10.32 -14.06
N LEU A 367 -7.25 9.25 -14.34
CA LEU A 367 -7.07 8.14 -13.40
C LEU A 367 -6.25 8.56 -12.17
N TYR A 368 -5.20 9.36 -12.34
CA TYR A 368 -4.43 9.89 -11.20
C TYR A 368 -5.32 10.73 -10.27
N ASN A 369 -6.13 11.61 -10.85
CA ASN A 369 -7.10 12.41 -10.13
C ASN A 369 -8.10 11.52 -9.37
N PHE A 370 -8.69 10.54 -10.05
CA PHE A 370 -9.65 9.61 -9.47
C PHE A 370 -9.05 8.84 -8.27
N ILE A 371 -7.86 8.26 -8.42
CA ILE A 371 -7.20 7.50 -7.35
C ILE A 371 -6.89 8.41 -6.15
N THR A 372 -6.44 9.65 -6.41
CA THR A 372 -6.12 10.61 -5.34
C THR A 372 -7.37 11.02 -4.56
N LYS A 373 -8.50 11.21 -5.25
CA LYS A 373 -9.78 11.53 -4.61
C LYS A 373 -10.31 10.35 -3.78
N GLU A 374 -10.26 9.13 -4.31
CA GLU A 374 -10.63 7.91 -3.57
C GLU A 374 -9.78 7.75 -2.31
N LEU A 375 -8.45 7.93 -2.43
CA LEU A 375 -7.54 7.86 -1.30
C LEU A 375 -7.85 8.96 -0.27
N TYR A 376 -8.11 10.19 -0.71
CA TYR A 376 -8.44 11.29 0.18
C TYR A 376 -9.71 10.97 0.98
N THR A 377 -10.77 10.58 0.30
CA THR A 377 -12.06 10.21 0.94
C THR A 377 -11.91 8.99 1.86
N SER A 378 -11.12 7.99 1.45
CA SER A 378 -10.82 6.82 2.29
C SER A 378 -10.11 7.19 3.60
N LYS A 379 -9.26 8.21 3.60
CA LYS A 379 -8.54 8.67 4.81
C LYS A 379 -9.37 9.61 5.66
N SER A 380 -9.85 10.70 5.08
CA SER A 380 -10.48 11.80 5.80
C SER A 380 -11.99 11.66 5.95
N GLY A 381 -12.60 10.68 5.27
CA GLY A 381 -14.06 10.55 5.19
C GLY A 381 -14.68 11.50 4.16
N ASP A 382 -15.98 11.37 3.99
CA ASP A 382 -16.75 12.26 3.12
C ASP A 382 -16.97 13.61 3.81
N VAL A 383 -16.60 14.68 3.13
CA VAL A 383 -16.75 16.07 3.64
C VAL A 383 -18.22 16.43 3.89
N GLU A 384 -19.16 15.83 3.14
CA GLU A 384 -20.60 16.05 3.28
C GLU A 384 -21.21 15.35 4.49
N TYR A 385 -20.56 14.30 5.02
CA TYR A 385 -21.02 13.49 6.16
C TYR A 385 -20.25 13.76 7.47
N GLU A 386 -19.78 14.98 7.68
CA GLU A 386 -19.13 15.42 8.92
C GLU A 386 -18.01 14.49 9.47
N GLY A 387 -17.25 13.84 8.60
CA GLY A 387 -15.98 13.18 8.96
C GLY A 387 -16.06 11.91 9.79
N ARG A 388 -17.21 11.21 9.79
CA ARG A 388 -17.39 9.96 10.56
C ARG A 388 -17.24 8.69 9.72
N THR A 389 -16.66 8.81 8.54
CA THR A 389 -16.38 7.72 7.62
C THR A 389 -14.88 7.65 7.29
N GLY A 390 -14.43 6.55 6.68
CA GLY A 390 -13.01 6.37 6.35
C GLY A 390 -12.13 6.10 7.57
N ALA A 391 -10.81 6.19 7.39
CA ALA A 391 -9.84 5.92 8.44
C ALA A 391 -9.96 6.90 9.63
N SER A 392 -10.38 8.14 9.39
CA SER A 392 -10.57 9.15 10.43
C SER A 392 -11.68 8.78 11.43
N ALA A 393 -12.63 7.92 11.06
CA ALA A 393 -13.63 7.39 11.97
C ALA A 393 -13.03 6.68 13.19
N LEU A 394 -11.83 6.12 13.08
CA LEU A 394 -11.12 5.48 14.19
C LEU A 394 -10.92 6.39 15.41
N TRP A 395 -10.90 7.71 15.23
CA TRP A 395 -10.76 8.67 16.34
C TRP A 395 -11.81 9.76 16.36
N LEU A 396 -12.59 9.93 15.29
CA LEU A 396 -13.67 10.94 15.22
C LEU A 396 -15.02 10.38 15.66
N ALA A 397 -15.31 9.10 15.37
CA ALA A 397 -16.56 8.48 15.76
C ALA A 397 -16.56 8.13 17.25
N THR A 398 -17.71 8.32 17.92
CA THR A 398 -17.89 7.91 19.31
C THR A 398 -17.95 6.39 19.46
N LEU A 399 -17.78 5.89 20.68
CA LEU A 399 -17.89 4.46 20.95
C LEU A 399 -19.28 3.93 20.58
N GLU A 400 -20.34 4.71 20.88
CA GLU A 400 -21.72 4.37 20.57
C GLU A 400 -21.94 4.23 19.06
N GLU A 401 -21.50 5.22 18.28
CA GLU A 401 -21.58 5.18 16.80
C GLU A 401 -20.86 3.98 16.20
N LYS A 402 -19.63 3.70 16.66
CA LYS A 402 -18.87 2.53 16.23
C LYS A 402 -19.53 1.21 16.60
N SER A 403 -20.10 1.14 17.79
CA SER A 403 -20.78 -0.04 18.30
C SER A 403 -22.07 -0.32 17.53
N GLU A 404 -22.89 0.72 17.29
CA GLU A 404 -24.13 0.63 16.51
C GLU A 404 -23.87 0.17 15.06
N ASN A 405 -22.76 0.60 14.47
CA ASN A 405 -22.36 0.22 13.12
C ASN A 405 -21.60 -1.12 13.08
N GLY A 406 -21.28 -1.73 14.23
CA GLY A 406 -20.52 -2.98 14.31
C GLY A 406 -19.04 -2.84 13.94
N GLU A 407 -18.48 -1.62 13.95
CA GLU A 407 -17.11 -1.30 13.53
C GLU A 407 -16.05 -1.45 14.63
N ILE A 408 -16.47 -1.71 15.86
CA ILE A 408 -15.60 -1.95 17.02
C ILE A 408 -16.06 -3.16 17.83
N LEU A 409 -15.09 -3.94 18.29
CA LEU A 409 -15.28 -4.91 19.37
C LEU A 409 -14.39 -4.47 20.55
N TYR A 410 -14.96 -4.25 21.71
CA TYR A 410 -14.29 -3.69 22.88
C TYR A 410 -14.53 -4.53 24.14
N ASP A 411 -13.89 -4.17 25.25
CA ASP A 411 -13.88 -4.91 26.51
C ASP A 411 -13.45 -6.38 26.34
N LEU A 412 -12.54 -6.62 25.40
CA LEU A 412 -12.02 -7.96 25.10
C LEU A 412 -10.99 -8.37 26.16
N ALA A 413 -11.10 -9.59 26.67
CA ALA A 413 -10.14 -10.17 27.61
C ALA A 413 -9.24 -11.18 26.89
N ILE A 414 -7.94 -11.15 27.12
CA ILE A 414 -7.04 -12.20 26.61
C ILE A 414 -7.24 -13.47 27.44
N ARG A 415 -7.64 -14.56 26.77
CA ARG A 415 -7.72 -15.91 27.33
C ARG A 415 -6.46 -16.72 27.13
N GLN A 416 -5.82 -16.52 25.98
CA GLN A 416 -4.55 -17.15 25.65
C GLN A 416 -3.66 -16.15 24.95
N ASN A 417 -2.45 -15.99 25.47
CA ASN A 417 -1.44 -15.09 24.90
C ASN A 417 -0.29 -15.92 24.33
N CYS A 418 -0.24 -16.04 23.03
CA CYS A 418 0.84 -16.65 22.25
C CYS A 418 1.52 -15.60 21.37
N ALA A 419 1.56 -14.32 21.78
CA ALA A 419 2.20 -13.24 21.03
C ALA A 419 3.69 -13.44 20.82
N ALA A 420 4.35 -14.23 21.67
CA ALA A 420 5.79 -14.54 21.57
C ALA A 420 6.09 -15.78 20.69
N ASP A 421 5.09 -16.40 20.09
CA ASP A 421 5.33 -17.51 19.14
C ASP A 421 5.86 -16.94 17.82
N ILE A 422 7.13 -17.21 17.53
CA ILE A 422 7.84 -16.70 16.35
C ILE A 422 7.21 -17.16 15.03
N HIS A 423 6.58 -18.34 15.02
CA HIS A 423 6.02 -18.92 13.80
C HIS A 423 4.57 -18.48 13.56
N LYS A 424 3.78 -18.48 14.63
CA LYS A 424 2.35 -18.16 14.54
C LYS A 424 1.91 -17.34 15.75
N PRO A 425 2.32 -16.06 15.83
CA PRO A 425 1.93 -15.22 16.96
C PRO A 425 0.42 -14.97 16.94
N TYR A 426 -0.28 -15.31 18.04
CA TYR A 426 -1.71 -15.11 18.12
C TYR A 426 -2.18 -14.77 19.53
N LEU A 427 -3.37 -14.18 19.58
CA LEU A 427 -4.14 -13.97 20.79
C LEU A 427 -5.50 -14.65 20.64
N LEU A 428 -5.96 -15.32 21.70
CA LEU A 428 -7.35 -15.72 21.84
C LEU A 428 -8.02 -14.76 22.80
N LEU A 429 -8.95 -13.97 22.29
CA LEU A 429 -9.72 -12.98 23.03
C LEU A 429 -11.11 -13.51 23.31
N GLU A 430 -11.63 -13.23 24.50
CA GLU A 430 -13.01 -13.47 24.89
C GLU A 430 -13.80 -12.17 24.88
N ARG A 431 -15.00 -12.22 24.35
CA ARG A 431 -15.98 -11.14 24.40
C ARG A 431 -16.68 -11.19 25.76
N THR A 432 -16.47 -10.15 26.58
CA THR A 432 -17.09 -10.07 27.91
C THR A 432 -18.55 -9.55 27.86
N HIS A 433 -18.90 -8.82 26.80
CA HIS A 433 -20.26 -8.35 26.51
C HIS A 433 -20.74 -8.95 25.19
N THR A 434 -21.80 -9.71 25.26
CA THR A 434 -22.52 -10.22 24.09
C THR A 434 -23.84 -9.47 23.98
N ASP A 435 -23.82 -8.17 23.76
CA ASP A 435 -25.04 -7.46 23.39
C ASP A 435 -25.49 -7.97 22.02
N ILE A 436 -26.62 -8.69 22.09
CA ILE A 436 -27.15 -9.51 20.99
C ILE A 436 -27.74 -8.64 19.86
N ASP A 437 -27.90 -7.34 20.08
CA ASP A 437 -28.65 -6.48 19.19
C ASP A 437 -27.80 -5.90 18.00
N THR A 438 -26.47 -5.96 18.05
CA THR A 438 -25.61 -5.52 16.95
C THR A 438 -24.71 -6.65 16.46
N LEU A 439 -24.91 -7.07 15.22
CA LEU A 439 -24.01 -8.02 14.57
C LEU A 439 -22.70 -7.30 14.22
N PRO A 440 -21.56 -7.79 14.75
CA PRO A 440 -20.26 -7.18 14.41
C PRO A 440 -19.96 -7.32 12.92
N ASN A 441 -19.46 -6.26 12.30
CA ASN A 441 -19.08 -6.24 10.90
C ASN A 441 -17.66 -6.80 10.69
N PHE A 442 -17.31 -7.88 11.39
CA PHE A 442 -15.99 -8.52 11.31
C PHE A 442 -16.10 -9.93 10.74
N ARG A 443 -15.12 -10.30 9.92
CA ARG A 443 -15.04 -11.61 9.26
C ARG A 443 -13.65 -12.21 9.38
N GLN A 444 -13.57 -13.52 9.24
CA GLN A 444 -12.27 -14.19 9.08
C GLN A 444 -11.49 -13.61 7.91
N GLY A 445 -10.21 -13.31 8.13
CA GLY A 445 -9.31 -12.69 7.16
C GLY A 445 -9.23 -11.16 7.24
N ASP A 446 -10.16 -10.50 7.93
CA ASP A 446 -10.14 -9.03 8.04
C ASP A 446 -8.86 -8.55 8.74
N ALA A 447 -8.29 -7.49 8.18
CA ALA A 447 -7.18 -6.78 8.79
C ALA A 447 -7.71 -5.87 9.91
N ILE A 448 -7.06 -5.95 11.08
CA ILE A 448 -7.48 -5.22 12.27
C ILE A 448 -6.32 -4.50 12.94
N VAL A 449 -6.71 -3.48 13.71
CA VAL A 449 -5.88 -2.84 14.73
C VAL A 449 -6.35 -3.27 16.11
N LEU A 450 -5.40 -3.65 16.95
CA LEU A 450 -5.60 -4.05 18.34
C LEU A 450 -4.91 -3.04 19.25
N TYR A 451 -5.58 -2.56 20.27
CA TYR A 451 -5.00 -1.66 21.26
C TYR A 451 -5.60 -1.90 22.65
N GLU A 452 -4.85 -1.52 23.68
CA GLU A 452 -5.29 -1.59 25.07
C GLU A 452 -6.34 -0.51 25.34
N ARG A 453 -7.48 -0.91 25.94
CA ARG A 453 -8.59 -0.02 26.27
C ARG A 453 -9.13 -0.33 27.66
N ASN A 454 -8.52 0.30 28.67
CA ASN A 454 -8.88 0.11 30.08
C ASN A 454 -9.85 1.18 30.59
N VAL A 455 -9.84 2.37 29.97
CA VAL A 455 -10.72 3.50 30.31
C VAL A 455 -11.41 4.03 29.04
N SER A 456 -12.45 4.84 29.23
CA SER A 456 -13.29 5.38 28.16
C SER A 456 -12.52 6.25 27.16
N GLU A 457 -11.49 6.94 27.61
CA GLU A 457 -10.66 7.86 26.84
C GLU A 457 -9.61 7.14 25.98
N ASP A 458 -9.36 5.86 26.24
CA ASP A 458 -8.40 5.06 25.49
C ASP A 458 -8.91 4.78 24.08
N ASN A 459 -8.06 5.11 23.08
CA ASN A 459 -8.34 4.92 21.66
C ASN A 459 -7.04 4.76 20.86
N VAL A 460 -7.13 4.59 19.56
CA VAL A 460 -6.00 4.35 18.64
C VAL A 460 -4.96 5.48 18.61
N THR A 461 -5.32 6.72 19.03
CA THR A 461 -4.41 7.88 18.95
C THR A 461 -3.57 8.10 20.20
N ASN A 462 -3.94 7.46 21.33
CA ASN A 462 -3.23 7.59 22.60
C ASN A 462 -2.71 6.25 23.14
N LYS A 463 -2.79 5.20 22.35
CA LYS A 463 -2.29 3.86 22.68
C LYS A 463 -1.38 3.33 21.57
N MET A 464 -0.49 2.44 21.96
CA MET A 464 0.27 1.62 21.04
C MET A 464 -0.68 0.66 20.31
N VAL A 465 -0.55 0.58 19.00
CA VAL A 465 -1.43 -0.19 18.14
C VAL A 465 -0.68 -1.38 17.57
N PHE A 466 -1.28 -2.58 17.67
CA PHE A 466 -0.78 -3.81 17.08
C PHE A 466 -1.65 -4.19 15.88
N LYS A 467 -1.02 -4.49 14.76
CA LYS A 467 -1.73 -4.92 13.55
C LYS A 467 -1.83 -6.43 13.48
N GLY A 468 -2.95 -6.92 13.00
CA GLY A 468 -3.20 -8.35 12.85
C GLY A 468 -4.32 -8.65 11.87
N ASN A 469 -4.67 -9.93 11.78
CA ASN A 469 -5.82 -10.40 11.02
C ASN A 469 -6.67 -11.32 11.89
N ILE A 470 -7.98 -11.29 11.69
CA ILE A 470 -8.90 -12.24 12.33
C ILE A 470 -8.64 -13.62 11.72
N GLU A 471 -8.23 -14.57 12.56
CA GLU A 471 -8.04 -15.98 12.15
C GLU A 471 -9.34 -16.78 12.32
N GLU A 472 -10.06 -16.56 13.44
CA GLU A 472 -11.36 -17.13 13.72
C GLU A 472 -12.21 -16.14 14.52
N ILE A 473 -13.50 -16.13 14.27
CA ILE A 473 -14.46 -15.34 15.02
C ILE A 473 -15.71 -16.16 15.33
N SER A 474 -16.16 -16.10 16.57
CA SER A 474 -17.40 -16.70 17.06
C SER A 474 -18.12 -15.73 17.99
N ASP A 475 -19.29 -16.09 18.46
CA ASP A 475 -20.07 -15.25 19.37
C ASP A 475 -19.33 -14.89 20.66
N CYS A 476 -18.48 -15.80 21.17
CA CYS A 476 -17.79 -15.64 22.45
C CYS A 476 -16.30 -15.36 22.30
N ASN A 477 -15.67 -15.84 21.25
CA ASN A 477 -14.21 -15.83 21.11
C ASN A 477 -13.75 -15.29 19.76
N ILE A 478 -12.61 -14.60 19.78
CA ILE A 478 -11.94 -14.08 18.59
C ILE A 478 -10.49 -14.49 18.67
N ARG A 479 -9.99 -15.15 17.62
CA ARG A 479 -8.58 -15.46 17.46
C ARG A 479 -7.95 -14.51 16.45
N ILE A 480 -6.96 -13.77 16.91
CA ILE A 480 -6.24 -12.79 16.09
C ILE A 480 -4.82 -13.29 15.86
N ARG A 481 -4.42 -13.38 14.59
CA ARG A 481 -3.03 -13.56 14.17
C ARG A 481 -2.35 -12.20 14.16
N LEU A 482 -1.35 -11.98 15.01
CA LEU A 482 -0.53 -10.75 15.00
C LEU A 482 0.38 -10.75 13.78
N ARG A 483 0.67 -9.56 13.25
CA ARG A 483 1.58 -9.39 12.10
C ARG A 483 3.03 -9.67 12.48
N ALA A 484 3.44 -9.26 13.69
CA ALA A 484 4.76 -9.49 14.22
C ALA A 484 4.70 -10.25 15.55
N ALA A 485 5.59 -11.24 15.70
CA ALA A 485 5.78 -11.88 16.99
C ALA A 485 6.38 -10.88 17.99
N GLN A 486 5.92 -10.92 19.24
CA GLN A 486 6.46 -10.07 20.29
C GLN A 486 7.55 -10.82 21.07
N GLN A 487 8.54 -10.10 21.56
CA GLN A 487 9.61 -10.71 22.35
C GLN A 487 9.07 -11.33 23.64
N ASN A 488 8.03 -10.72 24.21
CA ASN A 488 7.52 -11.09 25.52
C ASN A 488 6.00 -10.94 25.57
N VAL A 489 5.33 -11.91 26.18
CA VAL A 489 3.87 -11.88 26.39
C VAL A 489 3.41 -10.69 27.25
N ARG A 490 4.33 -10.10 28.06
CA ARG A 490 4.05 -8.90 28.86
C ARG A 490 3.81 -7.63 28.05
N VAL A 491 4.13 -7.64 26.76
CA VAL A 491 3.81 -6.55 25.83
C VAL A 491 2.31 -6.36 25.68
N LEU A 492 1.55 -7.45 25.79
CA LEU A 492 0.10 -7.49 25.76
C LEU A 492 -0.39 -8.17 27.04
N PRO A 493 -0.49 -7.44 28.17
CA PRO A 493 -0.83 -8.02 29.47
C PRO A 493 -2.23 -8.61 29.51
N MET A 494 -2.37 -9.78 30.15
CA MET A 494 -3.65 -10.50 30.23
C MET A 494 -4.68 -9.84 31.15
N GLU A 495 -4.22 -9.01 32.07
CA GLU A 495 -5.04 -8.23 33.00
C GLU A 495 -5.75 -7.02 32.38
N SER A 496 -5.24 -6.56 31.22
CA SER A 496 -5.81 -5.43 30.49
C SER A 496 -7.05 -5.82 29.67
N ARG A 497 -7.82 -4.80 29.29
CA ARG A 497 -8.90 -4.91 28.32
C ARG A 497 -8.43 -4.35 26.98
N TYR A 498 -9.01 -4.89 25.92
CA TYR A 498 -8.61 -4.56 24.56
C TYR A 498 -9.81 -4.17 23.70
N ALA A 499 -9.52 -3.44 22.65
CA ALA A 499 -10.43 -3.20 21.55
C ALA A 499 -9.79 -3.57 20.21
N ILE A 500 -10.62 -3.98 19.26
CA ILE A 500 -10.25 -4.18 17.86
C ILE A 500 -11.15 -3.36 16.96
N GLU A 501 -10.54 -2.78 15.95
CA GLU A 501 -11.20 -2.01 14.88
C GLU A 501 -10.59 -2.40 13.52
N HIS A 502 -11.25 -2.05 12.40
CA HIS A 502 -10.71 -2.32 11.07
C HIS A 502 -9.42 -1.55 10.79
N ASP A 503 -8.42 -2.19 10.18
CA ASP A 503 -7.20 -1.53 9.68
C ASP A 503 -7.45 -0.99 8.27
N TYR A 504 -7.52 0.32 8.11
CA TYR A 504 -7.66 0.99 6.82
C TYR A 504 -6.31 1.03 6.11
N MET A 505 -6.09 0.05 5.22
CA MET A 505 -4.81 -0.09 4.50
C MET A 505 -4.81 0.64 3.16
N ASP A 506 -3.76 1.45 2.92
CA ASP A 506 -3.55 2.17 1.65
C ASP A 506 -2.99 1.30 0.51
N THR A 507 -2.85 -0.01 0.73
CA THR A 507 -2.17 -0.92 -0.21
C THR A 507 -2.86 -0.99 -1.57
N SER A 508 -4.20 -0.97 -1.61
CA SER A 508 -4.96 -1.00 -2.86
C SER A 508 -4.72 0.25 -3.71
N PHE A 509 -4.67 1.43 -3.09
CA PHE A 509 -4.38 2.69 -3.77
C PHE A 509 -2.95 2.73 -4.30
N ARG A 510 -1.99 2.24 -3.53
CA ARG A 510 -0.60 2.10 -3.97
C ARG A 510 -0.50 1.21 -5.22
N CYS A 511 -1.19 0.08 -5.25
CA CYS A 511 -1.25 -0.79 -6.42
C CYS A 511 -1.88 -0.09 -7.64
N MET A 512 -2.88 0.77 -7.44
CA MET A 512 -3.46 1.56 -8.54
C MET A 512 -2.48 2.61 -9.09
N TYR A 513 -1.71 3.31 -8.26
CA TYR A 513 -0.63 4.20 -8.73
C TYR A 513 0.47 3.44 -9.49
N TRP A 514 0.82 2.23 -9.03
CA TRP A 514 1.74 1.35 -9.78
C TRP A 514 1.13 0.92 -11.12
N GLY A 515 -0.20 0.73 -11.17
CA GLY A 515 -0.92 0.51 -12.43
C GLY A 515 -0.72 1.65 -13.43
N LEU A 516 -0.77 2.90 -12.95
CA LEU A 516 -0.44 4.07 -13.78
C LEU A 516 1.02 4.07 -14.23
N SER A 517 1.95 3.71 -13.36
CA SER A 517 3.37 3.57 -13.72
C SER A 517 3.60 2.47 -14.77
N ALA A 518 2.88 1.34 -14.65
CA ALA A 518 2.91 0.29 -15.65
C ALA A 518 2.36 0.78 -17.00
N PHE A 519 1.27 1.57 -17.00
CA PHE A 519 0.74 2.19 -18.21
C PHE A 519 1.76 3.13 -18.88
N LEU A 520 2.45 3.99 -18.12
CA LEU A 520 3.55 4.83 -18.63
C LEU A 520 4.65 4.01 -19.31
N SER A 521 4.89 2.80 -18.83
CA SER A 521 5.95 1.91 -19.30
C SER A 521 5.48 0.90 -20.36
N ALA A 522 4.18 0.80 -20.62
CA ALA A 522 3.57 -0.14 -21.56
C ALA A 522 4.02 0.11 -23.00
N THR A 523 3.91 -0.93 -23.85
CA THR A 523 4.13 -0.75 -25.29
C THR A 523 3.07 0.17 -25.88
N LYS A 524 3.43 0.94 -26.92
CA LYS A 524 2.46 1.80 -27.62
C LYS A 524 1.26 1.00 -28.12
N ASP A 525 1.52 -0.18 -28.69
CA ASP A 525 0.47 -1.09 -29.18
C ASP A 525 -0.53 -1.48 -28.08
N ARG A 526 -0.04 -1.78 -26.85
CA ARG A 526 -0.92 -2.11 -25.72
C ARG A 526 -1.74 -0.89 -25.27
N ARG A 527 -1.16 0.30 -25.22
CA ARG A 527 -1.88 1.53 -24.89
C ARG A 527 -2.95 1.84 -25.94
N ASP A 528 -2.59 1.73 -27.22
CA ASP A 528 -3.55 1.95 -28.32
C ASP A 528 -4.71 0.97 -28.29
N LEU A 529 -4.46 -0.30 -27.97
CA LEU A 529 -5.50 -1.32 -27.79
C LEU A 529 -6.44 -0.95 -26.64
N LEU A 530 -5.88 -0.64 -25.45
CA LEU A 530 -6.68 -0.30 -24.27
C LEU A 530 -7.50 0.98 -24.48
N LEU A 531 -6.96 1.97 -25.20
CA LEU A 531 -7.64 3.24 -25.48
C LEU A 531 -8.45 3.25 -26.80
N ASN A 532 -8.73 2.09 -27.37
CA ASN A 532 -9.47 1.94 -28.62
C ASN A 532 -8.90 2.75 -29.83
N GLN A 533 -7.61 3.06 -29.80
CA GLN A 533 -6.89 3.67 -30.92
C GLN A 533 -6.45 2.63 -31.95
N ARG A 534 -6.47 1.37 -31.57
CA ARG A 534 -6.27 0.19 -32.39
C ARG A 534 -7.42 -0.81 -32.18
N LYS A 535 -7.94 -1.38 -33.27
CA LYS A 535 -8.94 -2.45 -33.18
C LYS A 535 -8.29 -3.76 -32.73
N PRO A 536 -8.99 -4.58 -31.93
CA PRO A 536 -8.50 -5.92 -31.58
C PRO A 536 -8.47 -6.84 -32.82
N GLU A 537 -7.47 -7.70 -32.85
CA GLU A 537 -7.25 -8.67 -33.93
C GLU A 537 -7.83 -10.03 -33.61
N PHE A 538 -8.22 -10.75 -34.70
CA PHE A 538 -8.80 -12.08 -34.65
C PHE A 538 -8.15 -13.01 -35.67
N ASP A 539 -8.06 -14.29 -35.31
CA ASP A 539 -7.70 -15.35 -36.21
C ASP A 539 -8.96 -15.81 -36.98
N THR A 540 -9.03 -15.46 -38.26
CA THR A 540 -10.13 -15.82 -39.15
C THR A 540 -10.15 -17.30 -39.56
N ALA A 541 -9.05 -18.03 -39.34
CA ALA A 541 -8.97 -19.47 -39.67
C ALA A 541 -9.98 -20.30 -38.86
N LEU A 542 -10.36 -19.83 -37.67
CA LEU A 542 -11.32 -20.51 -36.80
C LEU A 542 -12.78 -20.21 -37.14
N ASN A 543 -13.09 -19.31 -38.06
CA ASN A 543 -14.46 -18.89 -38.36
C ASN A 543 -15.36 -20.08 -38.79
N GLY A 544 -14.84 -21.02 -39.57
CA GLY A 544 -15.57 -22.22 -39.97
C GLY A 544 -15.95 -23.09 -38.77
N ALA A 545 -15.01 -23.32 -37.85
CA ALA A 545 -15.25 -24.12 -36.64
C ALA A 545 -16.22 -23.40 -35.68
N ILE A 546 -16.11 -22.07 -35.55
CA ILE A 546 -17.01 -21.26 -34.73
C ILE A 546 -18.45 -21.35 -35.24
N SER A 547 -18.63 -21.25 -36.58
CA SER A 547 -19.94 -21.31 -37.20
C SER A 547 -20.56 -22.72 -37.13
N ALA A 548 -19.76 -23.76 -37.18
CA ALA A 548 -20.19 -25.16 -37.10
C ALA A 548 -20.46 -25.64 -35.65
N ALA A 549 -20.02 -24.91 -34.64
CA ALA A 549 -20.17 -25.31 -33.24
C ALA A 549 -21.63 -25.25 -32.80
N ALA A 550 -22.21 -26.42 -32.48
CA ALA A 550 -23.59 -26.55 -31.99
C ALA A 550 -23.74 -26.19 -30.51
N ASP A 551 -22.70 -26.43 -29.71
CA ASP A 551 -22.68 -26.11 -28.28
C ASP A 551 -22.15 -24.69 -28.06
N ASP A 552 -22.88 -23.92 -27.25
CA ASP A 552 -22.53 -22.53 -26.94
C ASP A 552 -21.17 -22.40 -26.23
N PHE A 553 -20.83 -23.33 -25.35
CA PHE A 553 -19.55 -23.29 -24.61
C PHE A 553 -18.36 -23.63 -25.52
N VAL A 554 -18.55 -24.54 -26.48
CA VAL A 554 -17.57 -24.82 -27.54
C VAL A 554 -17.36 -23.57 -28.40
N ARG A 555 -18.46 -22.92 -28.81
CA ARG A 555 -18.40 -21.69 -29.61
C ARG A 555 -17.72 -20.54 -28.87
N ILE A 556 -17.99 -20.34 -27.55
CA ILE A 556 -17.31 -19.36 -26.69
C ILE A 556 -15.81 -19.66 -26.67
N THR A 557 -15.45 -20.90 -26.43
CA THR A 557 -14.04 -21.34 -26.33
C THR A 557 -13.29 -21.06 -27.64
N LEU A 558 -13.87 -21.42 -28.79
CA LEU A 558 -13.27 -21.15 -30.10
C LEU A 558 -13.12 -19.65 -30.37
N LYS A 559 -14.09 -18.81 -29.97
CA LYS A 559 -13.98 -17.36 -30.09
C LYS A 559 -12.88 -16.80 -29.19
N ALA A 560 -12.75 -17.30 -27.95
CA ALA A 560 -11.67 -16.90 -27.05
C ALA A 560 -10.29 -17.33 -27.57
N GLN A 561 -10.20 -18.50 -28.24
CA GLN A 561 -8.97 -18.93 -28.93
C GLN A 561 -8.65 -18.04 -30.12
N ALA A 562 -9.66 -17.70 -30.96
CA ALA A 562 -9.50 -16.84 -32.12
C ALA A 562 -9.11 -15.40 -31.79
N ALA A 563 -9.48 -14.89 -30.62
CA ALA A 563 -9.08 -13.57 -30.17
C ALA A 563 -7.55 -13.53 -29.93
N LYS A 564 -6.85 -12.57 -30.56
CA LYS A 564 -5.41 -12.38 -30.39
C LYS A 564 -5.10 -11.39 -29.27
N ASP A 565 -5.97 -10.41 -29.04
CA ASP A 565 -5.79 -9.33 -28.08
C ASP A 565 -6.65 -9.51 -26.83
N TYR A 566 -7.96 -9.45 -26.98
CA TYR A 566 -8.89 -9.69 -25.89
C TYR A 566 -10.23 -10.26 -26.36
N PHE A 567 -10.94 -10.87 -25.41
CA PHE A 567 -12.29 -11.37 -25.59
C PHE A 567 -13.17 -10.98 -24.39
N LEU A 568 -14.41 -10.57 -24.61
CA LEU A 568 -15.38 -10.22 -23.58
C LEU A 568 -16.48 -11.27 -23.53
N LEU A 569 -16.71 -11.84 -22.34
CA LEU A 569 -17.79 -12.76 -22.08
C LEU A 569 -18.81 -12.16 -21.12
N VAL A 570 -20.01 -11.86 -21.64
CA VAL A 570 -21.14 -11.41 -20.83
C VAL A 570 -21.94 -12.61 -20.39
N GLY A 571 -22.13 -12.80 -19.08
CA GLY A 571 -22.94 -13.91 -18.59
C GLY A 571 -23.75 -13.53 -17.37
N PRO A 572 -25.09 -13.50 -17.45
CA PRO A 572 -25.95 -13.35 -16.28
C PRO A 572 -25.71 -14.39 -15.20
N PRO A 573 -26.20 -14.19 -13.96
CA PRO A 573 -26.10 -15.17 -12.88
C PRO A 573 -26.67 -16.53 -13.29
N GLY A 574 -26.03 -17.62 -12.85
CA GLY A 574 -26.49 -18.99 -13.10
C GLY A 574 -26.31 -19.53 -14.53
N THR A 575 -25.71 -18.77 -15.43
CA THR A 575 -25.46 -19.21 -16.83
C THR A 575 -24.26 -20.13 -17.00
N GLY A 576 -23.52 -20.41 -15.92
CA GLY A 576 -22.35 -21.28 -15.96
C GLY A 576 -21.05 -20.59 -16.38
N LYS A 577 -20.90 -19.29 -16.15
CA LYS A 577 -19.68 -18.51 -16.44
C LYS A 577 -18.42 -19.22 -15.95
N THR A 578 -18.34 -19.42 -14.64
CA THR A 578 -17.16 -20.01 -13.99
C THR A 578 -17.13 -21.52 -14.14
N SER A 579 -18.22 -22.21 -13.88
CA SER A 579 -18.28 -23.69 -13.83
C SER A 579 -18.17 -24.36 -15.18
N ARG A 580 -18.59 -23.73 -16.29
CA ARG A 580 -18.59 -24.29 -17.64
C ARG A 580 -17.77 -23.49 -18.62
N ALA A 581 -18.06 -22.19 -18.82
CA ALA A 581 -17.38 -21.39 -19.84
C ALA A 581 -15.90 -21.21 -19.51
N LEU A 582 -15.56 -20.76 -18.28
CA LEU A 582 -14.19 -20.60 -17.83
C LEU A 582 -13.44 -21.95 -17.87
N ARG A 583 -14.08 -23.03 -17.38
CA ARG A 583 -13.51 -24.38 -17.43
C ARG A 583 -13.15 -24.80 -18.86
N SER A 584 -14.08 -24.66 -19.81
CA SER A 584 -13.85 -25.04 -21.21
C SER A 584 -12.69 -24.25 -21.83
N MET A 585 -12.59 -22.95 -21.55
CA MET A 585 -11.48 -22.13 -22.02
C MET A 585 -10.15 -22.56 -21.41
N VAL A 586 -10.10 -22.80 -20.08
CA VAL A 586 -8.89 -23.27 -19.39
C VAL A 586 -8.43 -24.61 -19.97
N GLU A 587 -9.33 -25.58 -20.12
CA GLU A 587 -8.99 -26.89 -20.72
C GLU A 587 -8.46 -26.76 -22.16
N ALA A 588 -9.03 -25.87 -22.96
CA ALA A 588 -8.59 -25.65 -24.33
C ALA A 588 -7.19 -25.01 -24.38
N PHE A 589 -6.97 -23.93 -23.66
CA PHE A 589 -5.66 -23.27 -23.60
C PHE A 589 -4.59 -24.17 -22.99
N TYR A 590 -4.94 -24.96 -21.96
CA TYR A 590 -4.01 -25.91 -21.35
C TYR A 590 -3.58 -27.00 -22.34
N ARG A 591 -4.51 -27.54 -23.16
CA ARG A 591 -4.20 -28.51 -24.24
C ARG A 591 -3.31 -27.91 -25.32
N GLU A 592 -3.46 -26.61 -25.61
CA GLU A 592 -2.58 -25.88 -26.54
C GLU A 592 -1.18 -25.59 -25.97
N GLY A 593 -0.91 -25.99 -24.73
CA GLY A 593 0.37 -25.71 -24.08
C GLY A 593 0.55 -24.28 -23.58
N LYS A 594 -0.54 -23.51 -23.44
CA LYS A 594 -0.50 -22.10 -23.04
C LYS A 594 -0.21 -21.91 -21.56
N GLU A 595 0.45 -20.80 -21.23
CA GLU A 595 0.65 -20.27 -19.91
C GLU A 595 -0.57 -19.43 -19.51
N ILE A 596 -1.23 -19.81 -18.42
CA ILE A 596 -2.56 -19.30 -18.05
C ILE A 596 -2.51 -18.59 -16.71
N LEU A 597 -3.04 -17.37 -16.66
CA LEU A 597 -3.26 -16.62 -15.42
C LEU A 597 -4.76 -16.50 -15.15
N LEU A 598 -5.22 -17.00 -14.02
CA LEU A 598 -6.63 -16.94 -13.60
C LEU A 598 -6.78 -15.92 -12.48
N LEU A 599 -7.65 -14.95 -12.69
CA LEU A 599 -7.84 -13.85 -11.77
C LEU A 599 -9.31 -13.65 -11.41
N SER A 600 -9.55 -13.19 -10.18
CA SER A 600 -10.87 -12.70 -9.79
C SER A 600 -10.74 -11.55 -8.77
N TYR A 601 -11.89 -10.94 -8.44
CA TYR A 601 -11.92 -9.83 -7.49
C TYR A 601 -11.77 -10.30 -6.05
N THR A 602 -12.43 -11.38 -5.63
CA THR A 602 -12.47 -11.87 -4.25
C THR A 602 -11.76 -13.20 -4.07
N ASN A 603 -11.25 -13.47 -2.86
CA ASN A 603 -10.67 -14.77 -2.50
C ASN A 603 -11.68 -15.91 -2.61
N ARG A 604 -12.97 -15.69 -2.31
CA ARG A 604 -14.03 -16.68 -2.47
C ARG A 604 -14.20 -17.08 -3.93
N ALA A 605 -14.18 -16.12 -4.84
CA ALA A 605 -14.26 -16.43 -6.28
C ALA A 605 -13.00 -17.17 -6.76
N VAL A 606 -11.83 -16.86 -6.21
CA VAL A 606 -10.58 -17.62 -6.44
C VAL A 606 -10.72 -19.06 -5.93
N ASP A 607 -11.33 -19.30 -4.77
CA ASP A 607 -11.60 -20.67 -4.27
C ASP A 607 -12.53 -21.45 -5.20
N GLU A 608 -13.57 -20.82 -5.76
CA GLU A 608 -14.43 -21.46 -6.79
C GLU A 608 -13.65 -21.79 -8.06
N ILE A 609 -12.70 -20.94 -8.47
CA ILE A 609 -11.78 -21.26 -9.58
C ILE A 609 -10.90 -22.46 -9.22
N CYS A 610 -10.33 -22.52 -8.02
CA CYS A 610 -9.53 -23.65 -7.55
C CYS A 610 -10.36 -24.95 -7.55
N LYS A 611 -11.61 -24.90 -7.09
CA LYS A 611 -12.56 -26.02 -7.13
C LYS A 611 -12.81 -26.49 -8.56
N MET A 612 -12.96 -25.57 -9.50
CA MET A 612 -13.13 -25.90 -10.92
C MET A 612 -11.87 -26.60 -11.47
N LEU A 613 -10.67 -26.11 -11.12
CA LEU A 613 -9.39 -26.68 -11.56
C LEU A 613 -9.18 -28.12 -11.03
N THR A 614 -9.47 -28.37 -9.77
CA THR A 614 -9.35 -29.72 -9.17
C THR A 614 -10.33 -30.73 -9.77
N ALA A 615 -11.41 -30.27 -10.41
CA ALA A 615 -12.38 -31.10 -11.11
C ALA A 615 -12.00 -31.41 -12.58
N ILE A 616 -10.91 -30.89 -13.12
CA ILE A 616 -10.42 -31.16 -14.47
C ILE A 616 -9.71 -32.52 -14.49
N THR A 617 -10.01 -33.33 -15.51
CA THR A 617 -9.40 -34.65 -15.70
C THR A 617 -8.77 -34.72 -17.10
N PRO A 618 -7.47 -35.13 -17.24
CA PRO A 618 -6.53 -35.44 -16.16
C PRO A 618 -6.21 -34.22 -15.29
N GLU A 619 -5.75 -34.47 -14.06
CA GLU A 619 -5.41 -33.44 -13.08
C GLU A 619 -4.43 -32.40 -13.63
N VAL A 620 -4.72 -31.13 -13.38
CA VAL A 620 -3.87 -30.02 -13.79
C VAL A 620 -3.10 -29.45 -12.58
N ASP A 621 -1.82 -29.20 -12.78
CA ASP A 621 -0.96 -28.55 -11.78
C ASP A 621 -1.21 -27.03 -11.80
N PHE A 622 -1.48 -26.44 -10.64
CA PHE A 622 -1.67 -24.99 -10.51
C PHE A 622 -1.07 -24.45 -9.22
N ILE A 623 -0.70 -23.18 -9.24
CA ILE A 623 -0.20 -22.44 -8.08
C ILE A 623 -1.20 -21.33 -7.73
N ARG A 624 -1.63 -21.30 -6.46
CA ARG A 624 -2.44 -20.23 -5.90
C ARG A 624 -1.56 -19.18 -5.24
N ILE A 625 -1.77 -17.91 -5.60
CA ILE A 625 -1.11 -16.75 -4.99
C ILE A 625 -2.11 -16.07 -4.05
N GLY A 626 -1.78 -16.05 -2.77
CA GLY A 626 -2.65 -15.52 -1.72
C GLY A 626 -2.13 -15.89 -0.34
N SER A 627 -2.80 -15.45 0.72
CA SER A 627 -2.44 -15.80 2.09
C SER A 627 -3.18 -17.04 2.59
N GLU A 628 -2.60 -17.75 3.56
CA GLU A 628 -3.23 -18.90 4.22
C GLU A 628 -4.59 -18.54 4.84
N LEU A 629 -4.72 -17.35 5.42
CA LEU A 629 -5.94 -16.88 6.09
C LEU A 629 -7.11 -16.59 5.13
N SER A 630 -6.80 -16.26 3.88
CA SER A 630 -7.78 -15.95 2.85
C SER A 630 -8.03 -17.10 1.88
N CYS A 631 -7.50 -18.29 2.17
CA CYS A 631 -7.58 -19.49 1.36
C CYS A 631 -8.38 -20.58 2.08
N ASP A 632 -9.32 -21.20 1.37
CA ASP A 632 -9.97 -22.42 1.89
C ASP A 632 -8.92 -23.49 2.20
N GLY A 633 -9.10 -24.20 3.32
CA GLY A 633 -8.15 -25.21 3.81
C GLY A 633 -7.81 -26.29 2.78
N VAL A 634 -8.77 -26.65 1.92
CA VAL A 634 -8.60 -27.66 0.86
C VAL A 634 -7.57 -27.23 -0.19
N TYR A 635 -7.41 -25.93 -0.46
CA TYR A 635 -6.51 -25.41 -1.50
C TYR A 635 -5.18 -24.89 -0.94
N ARG A 636 -4.94 -24.93 0.37
CA ARG A 636 -3.65 -24.54 1.00
C ARG A 636 -2.43 -25.27 0.43
N PRO A 637 -2.49 -26.55 0.07
CA PRO A 637 -1.34 -27.22 -0.58
C PRO A 637 -0.90 -26.58 -1.90
N HIS A 638 -1.79 -25.85 -2.59
CA HIS A 638 -1.49 -25.14 -3.82
C HIS A 638 -0.99 -23.70 -3.60
N LEU A 639 -0.96 -23.20 -2.36
CA LEU A 639 -0.37 -21.88 -2.06
C LEU A 639 1.10 -21.89 -2.45
N ILE A 640 1.53 -20.77 -3.03
CA ILE A 640 2.89 -20.62 -3.56
C ILE A 640 3.97 -20.91 -2.51
N GLU A 641 3.73 -20.52 -1.26
CA GLU A 641 4.64 -20.78 -0.14
C GLU A 641 4.80 -22.29 0.10
N ASN A 642 3.71 -23.04 0.12
CA ASN A 642 3.72 -24.49 0.31
C ASN A 642 4.29 -25.24 -0.91
N VAL A 643 3.98 -24.77 -2.12
CA VAL A 643 4.51 -25.34 -3.38
C VAL A 643 6.02 -25.12 -3.51
N LEU A 644 6.55 -24.02 -2.95
CA LEU A 644 7.98 -23.70 -3.00
C LEU A 644 8.75 -24.17 -1.74
N GLU A 645 8.08 -24.62 -0.70
CA GLU A 645 8.71 -25.13 0.54
C GLU A 645 9.81 -26.17 0.29
N PRO A 646 9.65 -27.15 -0.65
CA PRO A 646 10.69 -28.12 -0.94
C PRO A 646 11.92 -27.55 -1.67
N CYS A 647 11.81 -26.34 -2.24
CA CYS A 647 12.90 -25.71 -2.98
C CYS A 647 13.94 -25.14 -2.02
N SER A 648 15.21 -25.46 -2.26
CA SER A 648 16.35 -25.01 -1.45
C SER A 648 17.25 -24.02 -2.19
N THR A 649 17.06 -23.86 -3.49
CA THR A 649 17.89 -23.01 -4.35
C THR A 649 17.03 -22.15 -5.28
N ARG A 650 17.57 -20.99 -5.68
CA ARG A 650 16.94 -20.10 -6.66
C ARG A 650 16.59 -20.81 -7.98
N ARG A 651 17.44 -21.73 -8.41
CA ARG A 651 17.24 -22.50 -9.63
C ARG A 651 16.04 -23.44 -9.51
N GLU A 652 15.90 -24.14 -8.40
CA GLU A 652 14.72 -25.00 -8.14
C GLU A 652 13.43 -24.20 -8.12
N VAL A 653 13.43 -23.01 -7.52
CA VAL A 653 12.27 -22.10 -7.58
C VAL A 653 11.96 -21.72 -9.03
N GLN A 654 12.95 -21.31 -9.81
CA GLN A 654 12.75 -20.95 -11.23
C GLN A 654 12.24 -22.14 -12.04
N GLU A 655 12.78 -23.35 -11.86
CA GLU A 655 12.35 -24.58 -12.51
C GLU A 655 10.91 -24.95 -12.12
N ARG A 656 10.56 -24.84 -10.82
CA ARG A 656 9.20 -25.11 -10.35
C ARG A 656 8.19 -24.13 -10.91
N MET A 657 8.53 -22.83 -10.93
CA MET A 657 7.69 -21.79 -11.53
C MET A 657 7.52 -21.97 -13.04
N ALA A 658 8.59 -22.32 -13.74
CA ALA A 658 8.54 -22.57 -15.19
C ALA A 658 7.70 -23.80 -15.55
N ARG A 659 7.72 -24.84 -14.72
CA ARG A 659 6.98 -26.10 -14.94
C ARG A 659 5.46 -25.92 -14.77
N CYS A 660 5.01 -25.10 -13.81
CA CYS A 660 3.60 -24.86 -13.59
C CYS A 660 3.07 -23.86 -14.62
N ARG A 661 2.00 -24.24 -15.32
CA ARG A 661 1.39 -23.42 -16.39
C ARG A 661 0.16 -22.63 -15.97
N ILE A 662 -0.42 -22.95 -14.81
CA ILE A 662 -1.64 -22.28 -14.32
C ILE A 662 -1.31 -21.57 -12.99
N PHE A 663 -1.57 -20.27 -12.95
CA PHE A 663 -1.47 -19.46 -11.74
C PHE A 663 -2.84 -18.83 -11.45
N VAL A 664 -3.20 -18.79 -10.16
CA VAL A 664 -4.52 -18.34 -9.72
C VAL A 664 -4.37 -17.34 -8.56
N GLY A 665 -5.12 -16.26 -8.56
CA GLY A 665 -5.13 -15.32 -7.44
C GLY A 665 -6.11 -14.17 -7.61
N THR A 666 -6.16 -13.27 -6.63
CA THR A 666 -6.93 -12.04 -6.78
C THR A 666 -6.12 -10.98 -7.54
N VAL A 667 -6.83 -10.08 -8.23
CA VAL A 667 -6.18 -8.94 -8.91
C VAL A 667 -5.36 -8.11 -7.93
N ALA A 668 -5.88 -7.85 -6.74
CA ALA A 668 -5.17 -7.09 -5.71
C ALA A 668 -3.86 -7.77 -5.27
N THR A 669 -3.87 -9.08 -5.05
CA THR A 669 -2.68 -9.84 -4.65
C THR A 669 -1.62 -9.84 -5.75
N LEU A 670 -2.03 -10.08 -6.99
CA LEU A 670 -1.11 -10.15 -8.14
C LEU A 670 -0.50 -8.79 -8.49
N SER A 671 -1.26 -7.71 -8.34
CA SER A 671 -0.75 -6.34 -8.54
C SER A 671 0.36 -5.96 -7.56
N GLY A 672 0.42 -6.61 -6.39
CA GLY A 672 1.49 -6.47 -5.40
C GLY A 672 2.69 -7.41 -5.59
N LYS A 673 2.59 -8.41 -6.50
CA LYS A 673 3.62 -9.44 -6.73
C LYS A 673 4.27 -9.31 -8.11
N THR A 674 4.86 -8.14 -8.37
CA THR A 674 5.47 -7.80 -9.67
C THR A 674 6.63 -8.73 -10.06
N GLU A 675 7.29 -9.35 -9.07
CA GLU A 675 8.38 -10.31 -9.22
C GLU A 675 7.97 -11.55 -10.04
N LEU A 676 6.70 -11.96 -9.94
CA LEU A 676 6.18 -13.06 -10.72
C LEU A 676 6.40 -12.86 -12.22
N PHE A 677 6.13 -11.65 -12.72
CA PHE A 677 6.25 -11.31 -14.14
C PHE A 677 7.72 -11.21 -14.62
N ARG A 678 8.67 -11.23 -13.70
CA ARG A 678 10.10 -11.37 -13.99
C ARG A 678 10.56 -12.83 -14.10
N LEU A 679 9.77 -13.76 -13.56
CA LEU A 679 10.02 -15.19 -13.64
C LEU A 679 9.21 -15.85 -14.76
N LYS A 680 8.02 -15.30 -15.04
CA LYS A 680 7.05 -15.91 -15.96
C LYS A 680 6.29 -14.89 -16.77
N THR A 681 5.96 -15.24 -18.01
CA THR A 681 5.00 -14.53 -18.86
C THR A 681 3.81 -15.45 -19.12
N PHE A 682 2.66 -14.86 -19.37
CA PHE A 682 1.42 -15.59 -19.59
C PHE A 682 0.89 -15.34 -21.01
N ASP A 683 0.52 -16.41 -21.71
CA ASP A 683 -0.11 -16.29 -23.04
C ASP A 683 -1.50 -15.67 -22.91
N VAL A 684 -2.23 -16.03 -21.85
CA VAL A 684 -3.60 -15.56 -21.61
C VAL A 684 -3.88 -15.34 -20.13
N ALA A 685 -4.53 -14.23 -19.81
CA ALA A 685 -5.17 -14.00 -18.52
C ALA A 685 -6.70 -14.12 -18.66
N LEU A 686 -7.33 -14.92 -17.80
CA LEU A 686 -8.77 -15.06 -17.70
C LEU A 686 -9.23 -14.42 -16.40
N ILE A 687 -10.02 -13.35 -16.49
CA ILE A 687 -10.40 -12.51 -15.36
C ILE A 687 -11.90 -12.63 -15.13
N ASP A 688 -12.28 -13.34 -14.09
CA ASP A 688 -13.68 -13.52 -13.70
C ASP A 688 -14.15 -12.39 -12.78
N GLU A 689 -15.44 -12.09 -12.79
CA GLU A 689 -16.06 -10.96 -12.09
C GLU A 689 -15.40 -9.59 -12.45
N ALA A 690 -15.02 -9.42 -13.72
CA ALA A 690 -14.26 -8.26 -14.18
C ALA A 690 -15.02 -6.93 -14.07
N THR A 691 -16.33 -6.93 -13.90
CA THR A 691 -17.16 -5.73 -13.67
C THR A 691 -17.00 -5.15 -12.26
N GLN A 692 -16.49 -5.93 -11.30
CA GLN A 692 -16.23 -5.47 -9.93
C GLN A 692 -14.82 -4.88 -9.75
N ILE A 693 -14.01 -4.87 -10.81
CA ILE A 693 -12.60 -4.45 -10.76
C ILE A 693 -12.47 -3.08 -11.43
N LEU A 694 -11.96 -2.11 -10.67
CA LEU A 694 -11.66 -0.78 -11.22
C LEU A 694 -10.59 -0.84 -12.30
N GLU A 695 -10.73 -0.03 -13.32
CA GLU A 695 -9.78 0.00 -14.43
C GLU A 695 -8.32 0.20 -14.00
N PRO A 696 -7.95 1.14 -13.10
CA PRO A 696 -6.57 1.30 -12.66
C PRO A 696 -5.98 0.08 -11.93
N GLN A 697 -6.82 -0.78 -11.33
CA GLN A 697 -6.35 -2.04 -10.73
C GLN A 697 -5.90 -3.05 -11.80
N LEU A 698 -6.58 -3.10 -12.94
CA LEU A 698 -6.21 -3.97 -14.05
C LEU A 698 -5.00 -3.47 -14.83
N LEU A 699 -4.78 -2.15 -14.92
CA LEU A 699 -3.65 -1.60 -15.64
C LEU A 699 -2.31 -2.13 -15.12
N GLY A 700 -2.18 -2.32 -13.81
CA GLY A 700 -0.98 -2.87 -13.17
C GLY A 700 -0.58 -4.25 -13.70
N LEU A 701 -1.55 -5.04 -14.15
CA LEU A 701 -1.32 -6.36 -14.70
C LEU A 701 -1.25 -6.35 -16.24
N LEU A 702 -2.22 -5.72 -16.89
CA LEU A 702 -2.34 -5.74 -18.35
C LEU A 702 -1.24 -4.91 -19.06
N CYS A 703 -0.68 -3.92 -18.38
CA CYS A 703 0.40 -3.07 -18.88
C CYS A 703 1.79 -3.53 -18.42
N MET A 704 1.89 -4.58 -17.58
CA MET A 704 3.16 -5.10 -17.08
C MET A 704 4.05 -5.59 -18.23
N ARG A 705 5.34 -5.30 -18.14
CA ARG A 705 6.34 -5.79 -19.09
C ARG A 705 7.00 -7.07 -18.58
N GLY A 706 7.10 -8.05 -19.45
CA GLY A 706 7.84 -9.28 -19.19
C GLY A 706 9.35 -9.11 -19.35
N VAL A 707 10.09 -10.16 -19.03
CA VAL A 707 11.56 -10.18 -19.04
C VAL A 707 12.15 -9.82 -20.42
N THR A 708 11.48 -10.23 -21.50
CA THR A 708 11.91 -9.97 -22.89
C THR A 708 11.58 -8.56 -23.37
N GLY A 709 10.96 -7.73 -22.54
CA GLY A 709 10.56 -6.37 -22.89
C GLY A 709 9.22 -6.28 -23.65
N GLY A 710 8.56 -7.39 -23.97
CA GLY A 710 7.18 -7.46 -24.45
C GLY A 710 6.16 -7.36 -23.30
N ASN A 711 4.87 -7.55 -23.62
CA ASN A 711 3.82 -7.63 -22.59
C ASN A 711 4.01 -8.89 -21.74
N ALA A 712 3.86 -8.78 -20.43
CA ALA A 712 3.89 -9.94 -19.53
C ALA A 712 2.68 -10.86 -19.69
N ILE A 713 1.56 -10.30 -20.14
CA ILE A 713 0.31 -11.00 -20.49
C ILE A 713 0.06 -10.76 -21.98
N GLY A 714 0.03 -11.82 -22.78
CA GLY A 714 -0.18 -11.76 -24.22
C GLY A 714 -1.58 -11.24 -24.55
N LYS A 715 -2.62 -12.01 -24.26
CA LYS A 715 -4.03 -11.66 -24.41
C LYS A 715 -4.80 -11.79 -23.09
N PHE A 716 -6.00 -11.20 -23.04
CA PHE A 716 -6.84 -11.32 -21.86
C PHE A 716 -8.31 -11.59 -22.22
N VAL A 717 -8.99 -12.31 -21.33
CA VAL A 717 -10.43 -12.56 -21.41
C VAL A 717 -11.07 -11.96 -20.17
N LEU A 718 -12.00 -11.03 -20.34
CA LEU A 718 -12.78 -10.44 -19.26
C LEU A 718 -14.15 -11.11 -19.22
N ILE A 719 -14.51 -11.66 -18.07
CA ILE A 719 -15.78 -12.33 -17.83
C ILE A 719 -16.55 -11.53 -16.79
N GLY A 720 -17.80 -11.17 -17.09
CA GLY A 720 -18.58 -10.36 -16.16
C GLY A 720 -20.03 -10.18 -16.59
N ASP A 721 -20.73 -9.39 -15.83
CA ASP A 721 -22.10 -8.97 -16.12
C ASP A 721 -22.29 -7.51 -15.67
N HIS A 722 -22.38 -6.61 -16.64
CA HIS A 722 -22.55 -5.17 -16.41
C HIS A 722 -23.90 -4.79 -15.75
N LYS A 723 -24.80 -5.77 -15.55
CA LYS A 723 -26.07 -5.58 -14.83
C LYS A 723 -26.01 -6.06 -13.38
N GLN A 724 -24.86 -6.60 -12.94
CA GLN A 724 -24.60 -6.96 -11.55
C GLN A 724 -23.93 -5.81 -10.79
N LEU A 725 -23.50 -6.09 -9.55
CA LEU A 725 -22.86 -5.10 -8.70
C LEU A 725 -21.59 -4.52 -9.37
N PRO A 726 -21.49 -3.18 -9.45
CA PRO A 726 -20.29 -2.51 -9.95
C PRO A 726 -19.15 -2.58 -8.94
N ALA A 727 -18.00 -2.06 -9.33
CA ALA A 727 -16.90 -1.83 -8.40
C ALA A 727 -17.32 -0.87 -7.26
N VAL A 728 -16.83 -1.12 -6.06
CA VAL A 728 -17.06 -0.25 -4.89
C VAL A 728 -16.19 1.00 -5.02
N VAL A 729 -16.82 2.17 -4.98
CA VAL A 729 -16.20 3.48 -5.12
C VAL A 729 -16.80 4.43 -4.08
N LEU A 730 -15.95 5.24 -3.45
CA LEU A 730 -16.34 6.21 -2.43
C LEU A 730 -16.88 7.52 -3.05
N GLN A 731 -16.35 7.90 -4.21
CA GLN A 731 -16.81 9.10 -4.95
C GLN A 731 -18.24 8.92 -5.47
N SER A 732 -19.01 10.01 -5.49
CA SER A 732 -20.31 10.03 -6.16
C SER A 732 -20.16 9.89 -7.69
N SER A 733 -21.27 9.62 -8.38
CA SER A 733 -21.25 9.50 -9.84
C SER A 733 -20.91 10.84 -10.51
N GLU A 734 -21.32 11.96 -9.91
CA GLU A 734 -21.04 13.32 -10.39
C GLU A 734 -19.55 13.68 -10.22
N GLN A 735 -18.94 13.29 -9.09
CA GLN A 735 -17.52 13.54 -8.79
C GLN A 735 -16.58 12.78 -9.72
N SER A 736 -17.00 11.64 -10.26
CA SER A 736 -16.22 10.77 -11.14
C SER A 736 -16.62 10.82 -12.60
N GLU A 737 -17.59 11.69 -12.97
CA GLU A 737 -18.03 11.86 -14.36
C GLU A 737 -16.93 12.51 -15.21
N ILE A 738 -16.77 12.02 -16.43
CA ILE A 738 -15.79 12.51 -17.41
C ILE A 738 -16.44 13.55 -18.29
N GLN A 739 -15.83 14.75 -18.37
CA GLN A 739 -16.25 15.83 -19.25
C GLN A 739 -15.37 15.96 -20.51
N ASP A 740 -14.16 15.37 -20.50
CA ASP A 740 -13.23 15.41 -21.64
C ASP A 740 -13.80 14.61 -22.83
N GLU A 741 -13.98 15.28 -23.98
CA GLU A 741 -14.57 14.68 -25.19
C GLU A 741 -13.71 13.54 -25.75
N GLY A 742 -12.39 13.65 -25.67
CA GLY A 742 -11.46 12.60 -26.13
C GLY A 742 -11.63 11.31 -25.32
N LEU A 743 -11.76 11.44 -24.00
CA LEU A 743 -11.99 10.31 -23.10
C LEU A 743 -13.39 9.71 -23.30
N ARG A 744 -14.42 10.55 -23.49
CA ARG A 744 -15.77 10.05 -23.83
C ARG A 744 -15.77 9.32 -25.16
N GLY A 745 -14.96 9.76 -26.13
CA GLY A 745 -14.81 9.14 -27.45
C GLY A 745 -14.24 7.71 -27.40
N ILE A 746 -13.48 7.36 -26.36
CA ILE A 746 -13.02 5.98 -26.12
C ILE A 746 -13.98 5.17 -25.22
N GLY A 747 -15.18 5.67 -24.94
CA GLY A 747 -16.19 5.00 -24.12
C GLY A 747 -16.03 5.20 -22.61
N LEU A 748 -15.11 6.06 -22.15
CA LEU A 748 -14.92 6.38 -20.75
C LEU A 748 -15.84 7.53 -20.35
N HIS A 749 -16.99 7.20 -19.77
CA HIS A 749 -18.01 8.19 -19.37
C HIS A 749 -17.91 8.51 -17.89
N ASN A 750 -17.54 7.52 -17.07
CA ASN A 750 -17.37 7.66 -15.64
C ASN A 750 -16.17 6.83 -15.16
N LEU A 751 -15.39 7.34 -14.24
CA LEU A 751 -14.20 6.65 -13.71
C LEU A 751 -14.54 5.50 -12.74
N LYS A 752 -15.82 5.36 -12.35
CA LYS A 752 -16.35 4.20 -11.62
C LYS A 752 -16.54 2.97 -12.53
N ASP A 753 -16.61 3.19 -13.84
CA ASP A 753 -16.83 2.12 -14.80
C ASP A 753 -15.60 1.20 -14.85
N SER A 754 -15.84 -0.09 -14.88
CA SER A 754 -14.79 -1.08 -15.09
C SER A 754 -14.25 -1.05 -16.52
N LEU A 755 -13.04 -1.54 -16.72
CA LEU A 755 -12.48 -1.75 -18.06
C LEU A 755 -13.41 -2.64 -18.91
N PHE A 756 -14.06 -3.64 -18.28
CA PHE A 756 -15.03 -4.50 -18.94
C PHE A 756 -16.18 -3.70 -19.56
N GLU A 757 -16.82 -2.82 -18.77
CA GLU A 757 -17.95 -2.00 -19.24
C GLU A 757 -17.52 -1.04 -20.34
N ARG A 758 -16.36 -0.41 -20.21
CA ARG A 758 -15.84 0.51 -21.22
C ARG A 758 -15.56 -0.18 -22.54
N LEU A 759 -14.89 -1.32 -22.52
CA LEU A 759 -14.62 -2.11 -23.73
C LEU A 759 -15.90 -2.69 -24.32
N TYR A 760 -16.86 -3.11 -23.48
CA TYR A 760 -18.15 -3.63 -23.92
C TYR A 760 -18.96 -2.57 -24.67
N ARG A 761 -19.05 -1.33 -24.18
CA ARG A 761 -19.73 -0.23 -24.89
C ARG A 761 -19.16 -0.01 -26.28
N ASN A 762 -17.85 -0.12 -26.44
CA ASN A 762 -17.20 0.04 -27.74
C ASN A 762 -17.35 -1.18 -28.65
N ALA A 763 -17.63 -2.34 -28.07
CA ALA A 763 -17.81 -3.60 -28.83
C ALA A 763 -19.23 -3.82 -29.38
N ILE A 764 -20.21 -3.00 -29.01
CA ILE A 764 -21.62 -3.11 -29.48
C ILE A 764 -21.78 -2.59 -30.94
N SER A 765 -20.88 -2.96 -31.84
CA SER A 765 -21.08 -2.81 -33.28
C SER A 765 -21.67 -4.10 -33.84
N PRO A 766 -22.57 -4.06 -34.84
CA PRO A 766 -23.25 -5.26 -35.37
C PRO A 766 -22.33 -6.34 -35.97
N VAL A 767 -21.04 -6.11 -36.04
CA VAL A 767 -20.01 -7.02 -36.58
C VAL A 767 -18.92 -7.38 -35.56
N SER A 768 -19.15 -7.16 -34.25
CA SER A 768 -18.12 -7.40 -33.27
C SER A 768 -17.98 -8.88 -32.91
N TYR A 769 -16.82 -9.46 -33.23
CA TYR A 769 -16.39 -10.79 -32.79
C TYR A 769 -15.82 -10.78 -31.36
N THR A 770 -15.78 -9.62 -30.70
CA THR A 770 -15.09 -9.40 -29.45
C THR A 770 -15.88 -9.77 -28.19
N HIS A 771 -17.18 -10.00 -28.33
CA HIS A 771 -18.05 -10.36 -27.20
C HIS A 771 -19.07 -11.44 -27.52
N LEU A 772 -19.48 -12.16 -26.50
CA LEU A 772 -20.62 -13.05 -26.54
C LEU A 772 -21.41 -12.95 -25.24
N THR A 773 -22.74 -12.95 -25.36
CA THR A 773 -23.65 -13.02 -24.22
C THR A 773 -24.14 -14.45 -24.07
N LEU A 774 -23.95 -15.04 -22.88
CA LEU A 774 -24.55 -16.35 -22.58
C LEU A 774 -26.06 -16.21 -22.46
N PRO A 775 -26.83 -17.13 -23.11
CA PRO A 775 -28.27 -17.09 -22.98
C PRO A 775 -28.73 -17.34 -21.56
N THR A 776 -29.65 -16.51 -21.07
CA THR A 776 -30.36 -16.76 -19.82
C THR A 776 -31.19 -18.06 -20.00
N LYS A 777 -31.03 -19.02 -19.10
CA LYS A 777 -32.00 -20.09 -19.00
C LYS A 777 -33.35 -19.49 -18.62
N ALA A 778 -34.34 -19.64 -19.48
CA ALA A 778 -35.71 -19.30 -19.19
C ALA A 778 -36.26 -20.15 -18.03
#